data_bdba52691d741f396e1138d4881357da
#
_entry.id   bdba52691d741f396e1138d4881357da
#
_cell.length_a   1.000
_cell.length_b   1.000
_cell.length_c   1.000
_cell.angle_alpha   90.00
_cell.angle_beta   90.00
_cell.angle_gamma   90.00
#
_symmetry.space_group_name_H-M   'P 1'
#
loop_
_entity.id
_entity.type
_entity.pdbx_description
1 polymer ?
#
loop_
_entity_poly.entity_id
_entity_poly.type
_entity_poly.pdbx_seq_one_letter_code
_entity_poly.pdbx_strand_id
1 'polypeptide(L)'
;MSVGAKADLQDKKSASLGDILWTAGAFGLATGLLEGAGLLLFHGYGWGNTRIPEGVSASIVWISAAVNLGLFLLIGLGAFLAQRILRKLWVLPATLTLFAFLMFVDLLGVSGRIGPLGMIVFAAGVASFVGRWFYEYWQSVRSWMPRVGGAFAVLAIVAFAGIAGTARSREQSAIKSLPPVQPGTPNVIVVVVDTLRADHLSAYGYSRPTSPYLEQLAREGVQFSDAISPSSWTLPAHQSLLSGRYPHEHGKVREQVVNQNLPELGNSLAAKGYRTGAFSANTDFFCRRAGFAQSFQHFEDYFYSAGDMVYRTFWGRLFYRTYVAELLGLDELPGRKKAADVNAEMLNWVSHDSQHPFFAFLNYFDVHYPYVPELPYRSKFANAQQQEACRPSWGFRLNPLHRPTEFERLLQMSPACFQVQIDQYDGGVSYVDQQIANLMAELHRKNLDRNTIVVVTSDHGESFREHGLVTHGTSLYRELIHVPLVVWWPGHVPAGQKIDRPVSTASLPATVLDLIGSDSPSDYPIPSLATLWKQPSAVTDWPDPVSEMAQDVFIPTQYPAYKGWLKSITDSQWHLIVAERDPAELYQWPDDPEEVRNVVESVQGKGVAAEINAKLWDQVGPTNHTKADVPPTKSSQLANARQ
;
A
#
# COMPACT_ATOMS: atom_id res chain seq x y z
N MET A 1 37.66 -47.57 26.45
CA MET A 1 36.21 -47.64 26.59
C MET A 1 35.68 -48.78 25.77
N SER A 2 34.98 -49.74 26.39
CA SER A 2 34.47 -50.95 25.75
C SER A 2 33.35 -50.61 24.74
N VAL A 3 33.19 -51.45 23.73
CA VAL A 3 32.16 -51.29 22.68
C VAL A 3 30.75 -51.19 23.29
N GLY A 4 30.51 -51.85 24.43
CA GLY A 4 29.23 -51.78 25.16
C GLY A 4 28.95 -50.41 25.81
N ALA A 5 29.97 -49.70 26.30
CA ALA A 5 29.81 -48.37 26.88
C ALA A 5 29.51 -47.29 25.79
N LYS A 6 30.01 -47.51 24.57
CA LYS A 6 29.68 -46.65 23.43
C LYS A 6 28.24 -46.87 22.92
N ALA A 7 27.77 -48.13 22.92
CA ALA A 7 26.39 -48.43 22.49
C ALA A 7 25.35 -47.92 23.51
N ASP A 8 25.63 -48.03 24.81
CA ASP A 8 24.76 -47.51 25.86
C ASP A 8 24.70 -45.96 25.89
N LEU A 9 25.80 -45.28 25.57
CA LEU A 9 25.85 -43.82 25.33
C LEU A 9 25.13 -43.39 24.08
N GLN A 10 25.06 -44.27 23.04
CA GLN A 10 24.41 -44.01 21.75
C GLN A 10 22.90 -44.11 21.89
N ASP A 11 22.38 -45.05 22.67
CA ASP A 11 20.94 -45.24 22.90
C ASP A 11 20.35 -44.15 23.82
N LYS A 12 21.13 -43.64 24.77
CA LYS A 12 20.74 -42.56 25.69
C LYS A 12 20.61 -41.19 25.00
N LYS A 13 21.17 -40.98 23.81
CA LYS A 13 21.14 -39.72 23.06
C LYS A 13 20.35 -39.80 21.76
N SER A 14 19.62 -40.87 21.48
CA SER A 14 18.70 -40.94 20.35
C SER A 14 17.49 -40.03 20.60
N ALA A 15 17.10 -39.24 19.57
CA ALA A 15 15.92 -38.39 19.64
C ALA A 15 14.78 -39.05 18.87
N SER A 16 13.61 -39.15 19.47
CA SER A 16 12.39 -39.55 18.79
C SER A 16 11.88 -38.41 17.86
N LEU A 17 11.00 -38.73 16.93
CA LEU A 17 10.33 -37.70 16.11
C LEU A 17 9.63 -36.66 17.01
N GLY A 18 8.93 -37.13 18.04
CA GLY A 18 8.25 -36.24 18.99
C GLY A 18 9.21 -35.30 19.72
N ASP A 19 10.37 -35.78 20.16
CA ASP A 19 11.38 -34.95 20.84
C ASP A 19 11.90 -33.83 19.90
N ILE A 20 12.18 -34.19 18.64
CA ILE A 20 12.68 -33.22 17.65
C ILE A 20 11.60 -32.19 17.29
N LEU A 21 10.36 -32.64 17.08
CA LEU A 21 9.26 -31.73 16.73
C LEU A 21 8.88 -30.80 17.88
N TRP A 22 8.86 -31.27 19.12
CA TRP A 22 8.63 -30.40 20.27
C TRP A 22 9.75 -29.35 20.44
N THR A 23 10.99 -29.77 20.23
CA THR A 23 12.14 -28.85 20.30
C THR A 23 12.07 -27.82 19.14
N ALA A 24 11.82 -28.27 17.91
CA ALA A 24 11.62 -27.40 16.76
C ALA A 24 10.47 -26.41 16.99
N GLY A 25 9.34 -26.91 17.52
CA GLY A 25 8.19 -26.06 17.84
C GLY A 25 8.49 -25.01 18.91
N ALA A 26 9.21 -25.39 19.96
CA ALA A 26 9.63 -24.45 21.02
C ALA A 26 10.57 -23.36 20.47
N PHE A 27 11.58 -23.73 19.67
CA PHE A 27 12.47 -22.76 19.02
C PHE A 27 11.71 -21.86 18.02
N GLY A 28 10.86 -22.43 17.15
CA GLY A 28 10.10 -21.67 16.16
C GLY A 28 9.15 -20.67 16.81
N LEU A 29 8.38 -21.09 17.82
CA LEU A 29 7.47 -20.19 18.54
C LEU A 29 8.23 -19.09 19.30
N ALA A 30 9.33 -19.45 19.99
CA ALA A 30 10.17 -18.47 20.69
C ALA A 30 10.75 -17.44 19.71
N THR A 31 11.32 -17.91 18.59
CA THR A 31 11.87 -17.03 17.54
C THR A 31 10.80 -16.08 17.04
N GLY A 32 9.64 -16.59 16.62
CA GLY A 32 8.60 -15.76 16.03
C GLY A 32 7.96 -14.79 17.04
N LEU A 33 7.72 -15.19 18.29
CA LEU A 33 7.22 -14.28 19.32
C LEU A 33 8.20 -13.14 19.61
N LEU A 34 9.51 -13.45 19.69
CA LEU A 34 10.55 -12.45 19.90
C LEU A 34 10.76 -11.57 18.67
N GLU A 35 10.70 -12.14 17.46
CA GLU A 35 10.73 -11.38 16.20
C GLU A 35 9.57 -10.39 16.15
N GLY A 36 8.33 -10.86 16.33
CA GLY A 36 7.14 -10.01 16.27
C GLY A 36 7.16 -8.91 17.33
N ALA A 37 7.53 -9.23 18.57
CA ALA A 37 7.69 -8.25 19.65
C ALA A 37 8.82 -7.25 19.34
N GLY A 38 9.94 -7.72 18.80
CA GLY A 38 11.08 -6.89 18.39
C GLY A 38 10.71 -5.93 17.26
N LEU A 39 9.98 -6.40 16.24
CA LEU A 39 9.49 -5.56 15.15
C LEU A 39 8.59 -4.44 15.68
N LEU A 40 7.64 -4.72 16.57
CA LEU A 40 6.79 -3.70 17.17
C LEU A 40 7.59 -2.71 18.03
N LEU A 41 8.53 -3.22 18.85
CA LEU A 41 9.35 -2.38 19.71
C LEU A 41 10.23 -1.43 18.92
N PHE A 42 10.97 -1.94 17.94
CA PHE A 42 11.87 -1.11 17.13
C PHE A 42 11.12 -0.14 16.23
N HIS A 43 9.93 -0.52 15.77
CA HIS A 43 9.04 0.37 15.05
C HIS A 43 8.58 1.54 15.93
N GLY A 44 8.13 1.27 17.15
CA GLY A 44 7.66 2.28 18.10
C GLY A 44 8.75 3.30 18.50
N TYR A 45 10.05 2.90 18.46
CA TYR A 45 11.17 3.81 18.70
C TYR A 45 11.68 4.56 17.47
N GLY A 46 11.00 4.47 16.34
CA GLY A 46 11.45 5.10 15.09
C GLY A 46 12.81 4.57 14.60
N TRP A 47 13.17 3.36 14.98
CA TRP A 47 14.36 2.66 14.51
C TRP A 47 14.13 2.04 13.14
N GLY A 48 13.28 2.70 12.33
CA GLY A 48 13.00 2.30 10.97
C GLY A 48 14.29 2.12 10.19
N ASN A 49 14.45 0.94 9.64
CA ASN A 49 15.51 0.60 8.72
C ASN A 49 14.83 -0.08 7.53
N THR A 50 15.39 0.06 6.35
CA THR A 50 14.98 -0.58 5.09
C THR A 50 14.78 -2.11 5.17
N ARG A 51 15.09 -2.73 6.31
CA ARG A 51 14.91 -4.16 6.58
C ARG A 51 13.65 -4.50 7.37
N ILE A 52 13.01 -3.51 8.00
CA ILE A 52 11.73 -3.70 8.71
C ILE A 52 10.62 -3.45 7.68
N PRO A 53 9.61 -4.33 7.53
CA PRO A 53 8.49 -4.07 6.65
C PRO A 53 7.83 -2.77 7.08
N GLU A 54 7.55 -1.92 6.15
CA GLU A 54 6.61 -0.84 6.35
C GLU A 54 5.24 -1.47 6.65
N GLY A 55 4.40 -0.84 7.45
CA GLY A 55 3.08 -1.40 7.77
C GLY A 55 3.05 -2.56 8.78
N VAL A 56 3.97 -2.59 9.77
CA VAL A 56 3.93 -3.60 10.85
C VAL A 56 2.71 -3.36 11.76
N SER A 57 1.70 -4.25 11.68
CA SER A 57 0.57 -4.28 12.61
C SER A 57 0.89 -5.12 13.85
N ALA A 58 0.10 -4.95 14.93
CA ALA A 58 0.24 -5.78 16.13
C ALA A 58 0.12 -7.29 15.84
N SER A 59 -0.59 -7.66 14.78
CA SER A 59 -0.74 -9.05 14.31
C SER A 59 0.58 -9.74 14.00
N ILE A 60 1.66 -9.00 13.74
CA ILE A 60 2.98 -9.58 13.46
C ILE A 60 3.46 -10.50 14.57
N VAL A 61 3.05 -10.29 15.83
CA VAL A 61 3.46 -11.13 16.97
C VAL A 61 3.02 -12.59 16.79
N TRP A 62 1.76 -12.81 16.43
CA TRP A 62 1.27 -14.17 16.22
C TRP A 62 1.60 -14.69 14.82
N ILE A 63 1.68 -13.81 13.81
CA ILE A 63 2.07 -14.17 12.43
C ILE A 63 3.49 -14.71 12.43
N SER A 64 4.45 -13.98 12.98
CA SER A 64 5.84 -14.44 13.06
C SER A 64 5.94 -15.74 13.86
N ALA A 65 5.17 -15.89 14.95
CA ALA A 65 5.13 -17.14 15.70
C ALA A 65 4.63 -18.32 14.86
N ALA A 66 3.55 -18.15 14.09
CA ALA A 66 2.99 -19.19 13.25
C ALA A 66 3.93 -19.59 12.10
N VAL A 67 4.52 -18.60 11.41
CA VAL A 67 5.44 -18.84 10.29
C VAL A 67 6.73 -19.50 10.75
N ASN A 68 7.35 -18.99 11.82
CA ASN A 68 8.57 -19.59 12.36
C ASN A 68 8.30 -21.00 12.92
N LEU A 69 7.14 -21.24 13.53
CA LEU A 69 6.74 -22.60 13.93
C LEU A 69 6.76 -23.55 12.71
N GLY A 70 6.11 -23.17 11.63
CA GLY A 70 6.09 -23.96 10.38
C GLY A 70 7.50 -24.23 9.83
N LEU A 71 8.34 -23.20 9.75
CA LEU A 71 9.71 -23.29 9.25
C LEU A 71 10.55 -24.26 10.11
N PHE A 72 10.53 -24.09 11.42
CA PHE A 72 11.34 -24.93 12.31
C PHE A 72 10.83 -26.38 12.35
N LEU A 73 9.51 -26.61 12.27
CA LEU A 73 8.95 -27.97 12.16
C LEU A 73 9.40 -28.66 10.87
N LEU A 74 9.42 -27.96 9.74
CA LEU A 74 9.92 -28.49 8.45
C LEU A 74 11.39 -28.88 8.54
N ILE A 75 12.22 -28.00 9.12
CA ILE A 75 13.66 -28.29 9.34
C ILE A 75 13.83 -29.46 10.32
N GLY A 76 13.02 -29.53 11.39
CA GLY A 76 13.03 -30.63 12.36
C GLY A 76 12.67 -31.98 11.72
N LEU A 77 11.65 -32.00 10.86
CA LEU A 77 11.28 -33.19 10.10
C LEU A 77 12.41 -33.62 9.15
N GLY A 78 13.00 -32.69 8.42
CA GLY A 78 14.17 -32.93 7.56
C GLY A 78 15.35 -33.49 8.34
N ALA A 79 15.65 -32.96 9.53
CA ALA A 79 16.72 -33.45 10.40
C ALA A 79 16.43 -34.87 10.93
N PHE A 80 15.18 -35.16 11.30
CA PHE A 80 14.78 -36.51 11.70
C PHE A 80 14.96 -37.52 10.55
N LEU A 81 14.55 -37.18 9.34
CA LEU A 81 14.76 -38.03 8.18
C LEU A 81 16.25 -38.24 7.88
N ALA A 82 17.05 -37.17 7.95
CA ALA A 82 18.50 -37.24 7.81
C ALA A 82 19.14 -38.16 8.87
N GLN A 83 18.68 -38.11 10.12
CA GLN A 83 19.14 -38.99 11.18
C GLN A 83 18.83 -40.46 10.88
N ARG A 84 17.66 -40.76 10.33
CA ARG A 84 17.27 -42.11 9.94
C ARG A 84 18.11 -42.66 8.77
N ILE A 85 18.38 -41.82 7.76
CA ILE A 85 19.13 -42.19 6.55
C ILE A 85 20.64 -42.33 6.87
N LEU A 86 21.20 -41.31 7.50
CA LEU A 86 22.64 -41.22 7.69
C LEU A 86 23.15 -42.03 8.90
N ARG A 87 22.28 -42.38 9.85
CA ARG A 87 22.60 -43.13 11.12
C ARG A 87 23.83 -42.55 11.83
N LYS A 88 24.07 -41.23 11.76
CA LYS A 88 25.25 -40.57 12.31
C LYS A 88 24.95 -39.84 13.63
N LEU A 89 25.82 -40.01 14.63
CA LEU A 89 25.70 -39.42 15.95
C LEU A 89 25.73 -37.86 15.97
N TRP A 90 26.24 -37.25 14.95
CA TRP A 90 26.38 -35.79 14.91
C TRP A 90 25.12 -35.03 14.39
N VAL A 91 24.10 -35.75 13.87
CA VAL A 91 22.91 -35.10 13.31
C VAL A 91 22.13 -34.32 14.37
N LEU A 92 21.91 -34.89 15.57
CA LEU A 92 21.21 -34.20 16.63
C LEU A 92 21.93 -32.93 17.11
N PRO A 93 23.23 -32.94 17.47
CA PRO A 93 23.92 -31.72 17.88
C PRO A 93 23.96 -30.66 16.74
N ALA A 94 24.11 -31.08 15.48
CA ALA A 94 24.05 -30.18 14.35
C ALA A 94 22.65 -29.53 14.23
N THR A 95 21.57 -30.29 14.41
CA THR A 95 20.19 -29.80 14.39
C THR A 95 19.94 -28.76 15.50
N LEU A 96 20.37 -29.04 16.72
CA LEU A 96 20.21 -28.12 17.84
C LEU A 96 21.01 -26.82 17.62
N THR A 97 22.22 -26.93 17.07
CA THR A 97 23.04 -25.78 16.67
C THR A 97 22.38 -24.99 15.55
N LEU A 98 21.79 -25.67 14.56
CA LEU A 98 21.07 -25.01 13.45
C LEU A 98 19.85 -24.26 13.96
N PHE A 99 19.04 -24.84 14.85
CA PHE A 99 17.90 -24.12 15.44
C PHE A 99 18.34 -22.86 16.18
N ALA A 100 19.36 -22.95 17.01
CA ALA A 100 19.91 -21.79 17.69
C ALA A 100 20.48 -20.75 16.70
N PHE A 101 21.19 -21.19 15.66
CA PHE A 101 21.73 -20.31 14.62
C PHE A 101 20.64 -19.54 13.89
N LEU A 102 19.60 -20.23 13.41
CA LEU A 102 18.47 -19.59 12.72
C LEU A 102 17.75 -18.59 13.63
N MET A 103 17.52 -18.95 14.90
CA MET A 103 16.93 -18.04 15.88
C MET A 103 17.76 -16.77 16.06
N PHE A 104 19.08 -16.89 16.29
CA PHE A 104 19.92 -15.72 16.51
C PHE A 104 20.11 -14.87 15.25
N VAL A 105 20.19 -15.47 14.06
CA VAL A 105 20.21 -14.73 12.78
C VAL A 105 18.94 -13.91 12.62
N ASP A 106 17.79 -14.49 12.89
CA ASP A 106 16.50 -13.82 12.84
C ASP A 106 16.46 -12.61 13.79
N LEU A 107 16.70 -12.85 15.09
CA LEU A 107 16.62 -11.80 16.12
C LEU A 107 17.63 -10.66 15.91
N LEU A 108 18.84 -10.96 15.44
CA LEU A 108 19.83 -9.94 15.09
C LEU A 108 19.42 -9.18 13.83
N GLY A 109 18.78 -9.88 12.88
CA GLY A 109 18.26 -9.32 11.64
C GLY A 109 17.12 -8.31 11.83
N VAL A 110 16.28 -8.50 12.87
CA VAL A 110 15.17 -7.61 13.22
C VAL A 110 15.65 -6.16 13.46
N SER A 111 16.81 -5.97 14.10
CA SER A 111 17.35 -4.63 14.36
C SER A 111 17.77 -3.87 13.09
N GLY A 112 18.11 -4.61 12.03
CA GLY A 112 18.63 -4.06 10.77
C GLY A 112 19.96 -3.28 10.85
N ARG A 113 20.52 -3.14 12.05
CA ARG A 113 21.75 -2.33 12.31
C ARG A 113 23.04 -3.12 12.23
N ILE A 114 22.96 -4.45 12.25
CA ILE A 114 24.14 -5.33 12.20
C ILE A 114 24.35 -5.78 10.76
N GLY A 115 25.57 -5.59 10.25
CA GLY A 115 25.92 -6.04 8.90
C GLY A 115 25.80 -7.56 8.76
N PRO A 116 25.50 -8.10 7.56
CA PRO A 116 25.23 -9.53 7.35
C PRO A 116 26.36 -10.44 7.84
N LEU A 117 27.60 -10.07 7.61
CA LEU A 117 28.76 -10.85 8.04
C LEU A 117 28.88 -10.89 9.56
N GLY A 118 28.74 -9.74 10.24
CA GLY A 118 28.76 -9.66 11.70
C GLY A 118 27.64 -10.47 12.34
N MET A 119 26.44 -10.40 11.77
CA MET A 119 25.28 -11.17 12.19
C MET A 119 25.53 -12.68 12.09
N ILE A 120 26.04 -13.17 10.96
CA ILE A 120 26.34 -14.59 10.74
C ILE A 120 27.42 -15.07 11.71
N VAL A 121 28.53 -14.34 11.86
CA VAL A 121 29.64 -14.72 12.74
C VAL A 121 29.21 -14.77 14.18
N PHE A 122 28.49 -13.74 14.66
CA PHE A 122 28.00 -13.70 16.03
C PHE A 122 26.98 -14.82 16.30
N ALA A 123 26.01 -14.99 15.41
CA ALA A 123 25.00 -16.06 15.51
C ALA A 123 25.65 -17.45 15.53
N ALA A 124 26.66 -17.71 14.70
CA ALA A 124 27.38 -18.98 14.67
C ALA A 124 28.12 -19.27 15.99
N GLY A 125 28.77 -18.25 16.56
CA GLY A 125 29.45 -18.38 17.85
C GLY A 125 28.48 -18.73 18.97
N VAL A 126 27.43 -17.96 19.14
CA VAL A 126 26.40 -18.20 20.17
C VAL A 126 25.66 -19.51 19.94
N ALA A 127 25.28 -19.83 18.71
CA ALA A 127 24.59 -21.06 18.37
C ALA A 127 25.44 -22.31 18.66
N SER A 128 26.75 -22.25 18.43
CA SER A 128 27.67 -23.34 18.75
C SER A 128 27.73 -23.62 20.24
N PHE A 129 27.72 -22.59 21.08
CA PHE A 129 27.65 -22.72 22.55
C PHE A 129 26.28 -23.28 22.99
N VAL A 130 25.18 -22.67 22.53
CA VAL A 130 23.82 -23.06 22.88
C VAL A 130 23.51 -24.48 22.41
N GLY A 131 23.84 -24.82 21.15
CA GLY A 131 23.62 -26.16 20.60
C GLY A 131 24.39 -27.25 21.35
N ARG A 132 25.65 -26.96 21.77
CA ARG A 132 26.44 -27.86 22.60
C ARG A 132 25.78 -28.05 23.98
N TRP A 133 25.36 -26.97 24.64
CA TRP A 133 24.69 -27.04 25.94
C TRP A 133 23.41 -27.86 25.85
N PHE A 134 22.55 -27.63 24.84
CA PHE A 134 21.35 -28.44 24.62
C PHE A 134 21.66 -29.92 24.39
N TYR A 135 22.72 -30.23 23.69
CA TYR A 135 23.15 -31.60 23.45
C TYR A 135 23.71 -32.28 24.72
N GLU A 136 24.51 -31.56 25.50
CA GLU A 136 25.06 -32.08 26.77
C GLU A 136 23.94 -32.44 27.75
N TYR A 137 22.92 -31.57 27.85
CA TYR A 137 21.79 -31.74 28.77
C TYR A 137 20.55 -32.31 28.09
N TRP A 138 20.69 -33.00 26.97
CA TRP A 138 19.58 -33.44 26.11
C TRP A 138 18.49 -34.22 26.86
N GLN A 139 18.85 -35.12 27.75
CA GLN A 139 17.89 -35.93 28.53
C GLN A 139 16.96 -35.09 29.41
N SER A 140 17.48 -34.01 29.97
CA SER A 140 16.69 -33.06 30.77
C SER A 140 15.89 -32.13 29.84
N VAL A 141 16.54 -31.59 28.80
CA VAL A 141 15.93 -30.67 27.85
C VAL A 141 14.70 -31.27 27.19
N ARG A 142 14.80 -32.47 26.60
CA ARG A 142 13.67 -33.13 25.91
C ARG A 142 12.45 -33.34 26.80
N SER A 143 12.62 -33.50 28.13
CA SER A 143 11.51 -33.73 29.05
C SER A 143 10.66 -32.51 29.35
N TRP A 144 11.24 -31.31 29.25
CA TRP A 144 10.52 -30.06 29.49
C TRP A 144 10.19 -29.26 28.22
N MET A 145 10.78 -29.58 27.04
CA MET A 145 10.46 -28.93 25.76
C MET A 145 8.97 -28.91 25.42
N PRO A 146 8.17 -29.98 25.63
CA PRO A 146 6.74 -29.94 25.41
C PRO A 146 6.02 -28.88 26.25
N ARG A 147 6.45 -28.68 27.51
CA ARG A 147 5.87 -27.64 28.38
C ARG A 147 6.21 -26.24 27.90
N VAL A 148 7.46 -26.02 27.50
CA VAL A 148 7.94 -24.73 27.00
C VAL A 148 7.27 -24.40 25.65
N GLY A 149 7.25 -25.35 24.72
CA GLY A 149 6.55 -25.18 23.43
C GLY A 149 5.07 -24.95 23.64
N GLY A 150 4.43 -25.68 24.56
CA GLY A 150 3.03 -25.46 24.92
C GLY A 150 2.78 -24.08 25.53
N ALA A 151 3.65 -23.58 26.38
CA ALA A 151 3.55 -22.24 26.96
C ALA A 151 3.67 -21.15 25.89
N PHE A 152 4.62 -21.28 24.95
CA PHE A 152 4.74 -20.34 23.83
C PHE A 152 3.55 -20.42 22.85
N ALA A 153 3.00 -21.63 22.63
CA ALA A 153 1.78 -21.77 21.82
C ALA A 153 0.59 -21.06 22.47
N VAL A 154 0.40 -21.25 23.79
CA VAL A 154 -0.64 -20.51 24.54
C VAL A 154 -0.42 -19.02 24.45
N LEU A 155 0.81 -18.53 24.60
CA LEU A 155 1.13 -17.10 24.48
C LEU A 155 0.80 -16.55 23.08
N ALA A 156 1.12 -17.30 22.02
CA ALA A 156 0.78 -16.91 20.65
C ALA A 156 -0.74 -16.85 20.42
N ILE A 157 -1.49 -17.84 20.94
CA ILE A 157 -2.96 -17.87 20.87
C ILE A 157 -3.57 -16.71 21.67
N VAL A 158 -3.06 -16.41 22.86
CA VAL A 158 -3.52 -15.28 23.68
C VAL A 158 -3.23 -13.95 22.98
N ALA A 159 -2.06 -13.81 22.35
CA ALA A 159 -1.73 -12.63 21.56
C ALA A 159 -2.71 -12.46 20.39
N PHE A 160 -2.96 -13.52 19.62
CA PHE A 160 -3.96 -13.50 18.54
C PHE A 160 -5.35 -13.11 19.04
N ALA A 161 -5.86 -13.82 20.06
CA ALA A 161 -7.21 -13.57 20.60
C ALA A 161 -7.34 -12.18 21.24
N GLY A 162 -6.30 -11.72 21.92
CA GLY A 162 -6.24 -10.39 22.53
C GLY A 162 -6.26 -9.27 21.49
N ILE A 163 -5.45 -9.39 20.45
CA ILE A 163 -5.38 -8.40 19.36
C ILE A 163 -6.71 -8.36 18.60
N ALA A 164 -7.23 -9.51 18.16
CA ALA A 164 -8.49 -9.60 17.44
C ALA A 164 -9.68 -9.14 18.31
N GLY A 165 -9.71 -9.56 19.58
CA GLY A 165 -10.77 -9.21 20.52
C GLY A 165 -10.81 -7.71 20.83
N THR A 166 -9.65 -7.08 21.04
CA THR A 166 -9.59 -5.62 21.31
C THR A 166 -10.02 -4.81 20.09
N ALA A 167 -9.60 -5.19 18.88
CA ALA A 167 -10.03 -4.52 17.65
C ALA A 167 -11.55 -4.59 17.48
N ARG A 168 -12.12 -5.79 17.61
CA ARG A 168 -13.58 -6.01 17.50
C ARG A 168 -14.36 -5.27 18.58
N SER A 169 -13.86 -5.27 19.82
CA SER A 169 -14.52 -4.58 20.94
C SER A 169 -14.53 -3.06 20.73
N ARG A 170 -13.43 -2.48 20.24
CA ARG A 170 -13.35 -1.04 19.91
C ARG A 170 -14.34 -0.67 18.81
N GLU A 171 -14.39 -1.44 17.73
CA GLU A 171 -15.31 -1.23 16.61
C GLU A 171 -16.77 -1.31 17.10
N GLN A 172 -17.13 -2.37 17.84
CA GLN A 172 -18.48 -2.52 18.38
C GLN A 172 -18.87 -1.40 19.34
N SER A 173 -17.94 -0.92 20.17
CA SER A 173 -18.18 0.20 21.07
C SER A 173 -18.41 1.49 20.29
N ALA A 174 -17.62 1.74 19.24
CA ALA A 174 -17.77 2.89 18.37
C ALA A 174 -19.13 2.87 17.63
N ILE A 175 -19.53 1.71 17.09
CA ILE A 175 -20.85 1.55 16.44
C ILE A 175 -22.01 1.80 17.42
N LYS A 176 -21.92 1.27 18.64
CA LYS A 176 -22.97 1.50 19.67
C LYS A 176 -23.10 2.97 20.10
N SER A 177 -22.08 3.77 19.90
CA SER A 177 -22.10 5.21 20.22
C SER A 177 -22.58 6.08 19.06
N LEU A 178 -22.88 5.50 17.90
CA LEU A 178 -23.37 6.26 16.76
C LEU A 178 -24.74 6.92 17.05
N PRO A 179 -24.95 8.16 16.58
CA PRO A 179 -26.24 8.78 16.68
C PRO A 179 -27.28 8.06 15.79
N PRO A 180 -28.57 8.20 16.12
CA PRO A 180 -29.64 7.61 15.31
C PRO A 180 -29.69 8.26 13.93
N VAL A 181 -30.04 7.48 12.92
CA VAL A 181 -30.09 7.88 11.52
C VAL A 181 -31.51 7.90 11.01
N GLN A 182 -31.83 8.79 10.07
CA GLN A 182 -33.15 8.82 9.42
C GLN A 182 -33.30 7.61 8.48
N PRO A 183 -34.51 7.00 8.43
CA PRO A 183 -34.78 5.96 7.45
C PRO A 183 -34.56 6.45 6.01
N GLY A 184 -33.92 5.63 5.19
CA GLY A 184 -33.64 5.96 3.79
C GLY A 184 -32.34 6.71 3.55
N THR A 185 -31.55 7.01 4.59
CA THR A 185 -30.20 7.57 4.42
C THR A 185 -29.35 6.63 3.54
N PRO A 186 -28.72 7.13 2.45
CA PRO A 186 -27.98 6.30 1.51
C PRO A 186 -26.68 5.78 2.11
N ASN A 187 -26.22 4.64 1.65
CA ASN A 187 -24.84 4.19 1.87
C ASN A 187 -23.89 4.96 0.95
N VAL A 188 -22.60 4.95 1.27
CA VAL A 188 -21.57 5.58 0.47
C VAL A 188 -20.41 4.60 0.26
N ILE A 189 -20.01 4.43 -1.00
CA ILE A 189 -18.81 3.68 -1.38
C ILE A 189 -17.93 4.60 -2.21
N VAL A 190 -16.67 4.75 -1.82
CA VAL A 190 -15.63 5.43 -2.59
C VAL A 190 -14.59 4.39 -2.96
N VAL A 191 -14.42 4.16 -4.26
CA VAL A 191 -13.39 3.30 -4.84
C VAL A 191 -12.28 4.19 -5.37
N VAL A 192 -11.11 4.10 -4.77
CA VAL A 192 -9.88 4.77 -5.22
C VAL A 192 -8.94 3.72 -5.77
N VAL A 193 -8.61 3.83 -7.05
CA VAL A 193 -7.68 2.92 -7.72
C VAL A 193 -6.33 3.61 -7.81
N ASP A 194 -5.33 3.08 -7.12
CA ASP A 194 -3.98 3.64 -7.04
C ASP A 194 -3.33 3.66 -8.43
N THR A 195 -2.74 4.79 -8.82
CA THR A 195 -2.08 5.04 -10.12
C THR A 195 -2.95 4.91 -11.38
N LEU A 196 -4.30 5.02 -11.29
CA LEU A 196 -5.16 4.86 -12.46
C LEU A 196 -5.24 6.14 -13.29
N ARG A 197 -4.66 6.11 -14.47
CA ARG A 197 -4.71 7.19 -15.47
C ARG A 197 -6.07 7.24 -16.15
N ALA A 198 -6.62 8.44 -16.35
CA ALA A 198 -7.86 8.63 -17.11
C ALA A 198 -7.69 8.28 -18.60
N ASP A 199 -6.57 8.65 -19.20
CA ASP A 199 -6.27 8.44 -20.62
C ASP A 199 -5.97 6.97 -21.01
N HIS A 200 -5.91 6.04 -20.04
CA HIS A 200 -5.86 4.59 -20.25
C HIS A 200 -7.23 3.90 -20.07
N LEU A 201 -8.30 4.67 -19.93
CA LEU A 201 -9.67 4.16 -19.81
C LEU A 201 -10.47 4.34 -21.09
N SER A 202 -11.09 3.26 -21.59
CA SER A 202 -12.02 3.38 -22.73
C SER A 202 -13.20 4.31 -22.42
N ALA A 203 -13.61 4.40 -21.15
CA ALA A 203 -14.59 5.38 -20.65
C ALA A 203 -14.16 6.85 -20.89
N TYR A 204 -12.89 7.13 -21.10
CA TYR A 204 -12.31 8.45 -21.37
C TYR A 204 -11.76 8.57 -22.80
N GLY A 205 -12.07 7.61 -23.67
CA GLY A 205 -11.70 7.67 -25.09
C GLY A 205 -10.44 6.90 -25.48
N TYR A 206 -9.87 6.13 -24.54
CA TYR A 206 -8.76 5.23 -24.87
C TYR A 206 -9.16 4.20 -25.92
N SER A 207 -8.27 3.92 -26.86
CA SER A 207 -8.58 3.05 -28.00
C SER A 207 -8.74 1.56 -27.65
N ARG A 208 -8.19 1.12 -26.53
CA ARG A 208 -8.31 -0.26 -26.03
C ARG A 208 -9.53 -0.39 -25.11
N PRO A 209 -10.30 -1.49 -25.16
CA PRO A 209 -11.46 -1.71 -24.30
C PRO A 209 -11.01 -2.12 -22.89
N THR A 210 -10.46 -1.17 -22.14
CA THR A 210 -9.91 -1.39 -20.81
C THR A 210 -10.97 -1.29 -19.71
N SER A 211 -12.01 -0.44 -19.88
CA SER A 211 -12.95 -0.10 -18.83
C SER A 211 -14.43 -0.07 -19.29
N PRO A 212 -14.96 -1.16 -19.92
CA PRO A 212 -16.33 -1.18 -20.43
C PRO A 212 -17.40 -1.05 -19.34
N TYR A 213 -17.13 -1.50 -18.12
CA TYR A 213 -18.07 -1.35 -17.03
C TYR A 213 -18.10 0.08 -16.48
N LEU A 214 -16.96 0.73 -16.35
CA LEU A 214 -16.90 2.14 -15.96
C LEU A 214 -17.60 3.04 -16.99
N GLU A 215 -17.56 2.69 -18.30
CA GLU A 215 -18.38 3.34 -19.31
C GLU A 215 -19.88 3.20 -19.03
N GLN A 216 -20.32 2.02 -18.57
CA GLN A 216 -21.71 1.81 -18.17
C GLN A 216 -22.06 2.69 -16.98
N LEU A 217 -21.25 2.71 -15.92
CA LEU A 217 -21.47 3.58 -14.76
C LEU A 217 -21.53 5.05 -15.14
N ALA A 218 -20.66 5.50 -16.06
CA ALA A 218 -20.66 6.85 -16.58
C ALA A 218 -21.95 7.19 -17.35
N ARG A 219 -22.49 6.25 -18.12
CA ARG A 219 -23.79 6.42 -18.81
C ARG A 219 -24.97 6.46 -17.85
N GLU A 220 -24.85 5.89 -16.67
CA GLU A 220 -25.90 5.83 -15.64
C GLU A 220 -25.71 6.90 -14.55
N GLY A 221 -24.61 7.64 -14.55
CA GLY A 221 -24.23 8.63 -13.56
C GLY A 221 -23.65 9.90 -14.18
N VAL A 222 -22.80 10.58 -13.41
CA VAL A 222 -22.07 11.79 -13.81
C VAL A 222 -20.59 11.45 -13.96
N GLN A 223 -20.03 11.79 -15.13
CA GLN A 223 -18.60 11.67 -15.44
C GLN A 223 -17.95 13.04 -15.51
N PHE A 224 -16.78 13.20 -14.92
CA PHE A 224 -15.95 14.38 -15.06
C PHE A 224 -14.82 14.09 -16.04
N SER A 225 -14.72 14.90 -17.11
CA SER A 225 -13.69 14.72 -18.15
C SER A 225 -12.29 15.00 -17.62
N ASP A 226 -12.18 15.98 -16.73
CA ASP A 226 -10.92 16.55 -16.28
C ASP A 226 -10.93 16.66 -14.74
N ALA A 227 -10.86 15.51 -14.07
CA ALA A 227 -10.63 15.46 -12.64
C ALA A 227 -9.13 15.46 -12.37
N ILE A 228 -8.69 16.41 -11.55
CA ILE A 228 -7.29 16.65 -11.23
C ILE A 228 -7.01 16.24 -9.78
N SER A 229 -6.04 15.37 -9.61
CA SER A 229 -5.55 15.00 -8.28
C SER A 229 -4.76 16.14 -7.63
N PRO A 230 -4.93 16.39 -6.33
CA PRO A 230 -4.14 17.37 -5.59
C PRO A 230 -2.65 17.05 -5.47
N SER A 231 -2.22 15.84 -5.81
CA SER A 231 -0.81 15.43 -5.79
C SER A 231 -0.57 14.21 -6.68
N SER A 232 0.66 14.06 -7.16
CA SER A 232 1.11 12.87 -7.88
C SER A 232 1.67 11.76 -6.95
N TRP A 233 1.33 11.78 -5.66
CA TRP A 233 1.83 10.84 -4.65
C TRP A 233 0.70 10.38 -3.71
N THR A 234 0.68 9.09 -3.39
CA THR A 234 -0.41 8.42 -2.64
C THR A 234 -0.78 9.10 -1.32
N LEU A 235 0.20 9.41 -0.47
CA LEU A 235 -0.05 9.96 0.86
C LEU A 235 -0.79 11.31 0.84
N PRO A 236 -0.29 12.36 0.17
CA PRO A 236 -0.98 13.64 0.12
C PRO A 236 -2.29 13.57 -0.66
N ALA A 237 -2.37 12.77 -1.74
CA ALA A 237 -3.59 12.63 -2.52
C ALA A 237 -4.72 11.99 -1.70
N HIS A 238 -4.47 10.87 -1.00
CA HIS A 238 -5.46 10.26 -0.11
C HIS A 238 -5.87 11.19 1.04
N GLN A 239 -4.93 11.95 1.60
CA GLN A 239 -5.27 12.93 2.64
C GLN A 239 -6.19 14.02 2.09
N SER A 240 -5.94 14.50 0.87
CA SER A 240 -6.82 15.48 0.21
C SER A 240 -8.20 14.90 -0.09
N LEU A 241 -8.29 13.64 -0.56
CA LEU A 241 -9.56 12.93 -0.80
C LEU A 241 -10.41 12.80 0.47
N LEU A 242 -9.77 12.68 1.65
CA LEU A 242 -10.49 12.54 2.92
C LEU A 242 -10.75 13.85 3.63
N SER A 243 -9.83 14.82 3.55
CA SER A 243 -9.92 16.10 4.26
C SER A 243 -10.55 17.23 3.44
N GLY A 244 -10.69 17.08 2.12
CA GLY A 244 -11.16 18.14 1.24
C GLY A 244 -10.24 19.37 1.21
N ARG A 245 -8.94 19.17 1.43
CA ARG A 245 -7.93 20.21 1.49
C ARG A 245 -6.73 19.87 0.63
N TYR A 246 -5.99 20.89 0.23
CA TYR A 246 -4.76 20.73 -0.53
C TYR A 246 -3.56 20.37 0.38
N PRO A 247 -2.45 19.82 -0.21
CA PRO A 247 -1.27 19.42 0.55
C PRO A 247 -0.67 20.52 1.44
N HIS A 248 -0.66 21.78 1.01
CA HIS A 248 -0.16 22.90 1.84
C HIS A 248 -1.01 23.17 3.10
N GLU A 249 -2.32 22.81 3.08
CA GLU A 249 -3.24 23.01 4.19
C GLU A 249 -3.15 21.86 5.21
N HIS A 250 -3.11 20.61 4.74
CA HIS A 250 -3.05 19.45 5.63
C HIS A 250 -1.63 19.06 6.02
N GLY A 251 -0.61 19.56 5.32
CA GLY A 251 0.80 19.37 5.64
C GLY A 251 1.32 17.95 5.53
N LYS A 252 0.52 17.00 5.00
CA LYS A 252 0.94 15.61 4.82
C LYS A 252 1.70 15.50 3.51
N VAL A 253 2.99 15.54 3.58
CA VAL A 253 3.83 15.48 2.39
C VAL A 253 4.50 14.12 2.42
N ARG A 254 5.21 13.43 2.84
CA ARG A 254 5.80 12.12 2.56
C ARG A 254 5.57 11.07 3.65
N GLU A 255 6.04 11.25 4.82
CA GLU A 255 5.91 10.32 5.96
C GLU A 255 5.46 11.05 7.22
N GLN A 256 5.26 12.37 7.14
CA GLN A 256 4.93 13.18 8.29
C GLN A 256 3.43 13.39 8.40
N VAL A 257 2.87 13.05 9.54
CA VAL A 257 1.52 13.42 9.93
C VAL A 257 1.62 14.81 10.57
N VAL A 258 1.27 15.87 9.86
CA VAL A 258 1.51 17.24 10.37
C VAL A 258 0.29 17.86 11.02
N ASN A 259 -0.93 17.56 10.60
CA ASN A 259 -2.12 18.15 11.21
C ASN A 259 -3.19 17.09 11.52
N GLN A 260 -3.25 16.65 12.77
CA GLN A 260 -4.17 15.59 13.22
C GLN A 260 -5.59 16.10 13.54
N ASN A 261 -5.85 17.41 13.45
CA ASN A 261 -7.11 18.02 13.88
C ASN A 261 -8.00 18.48 12.72
N LEU A 262 -7.70 18.09 11.50
CA LEU A 262 -8.54 18.42 10.35
C LEU A 262 -9.80 17.54 10.31
N PRO A 263 -10.94 18.10 9.92
CA PRO A 263 -12.11 17.28 9.62
C PRO A 263 -11.78 16.33 8.47
N GLU A 264 -12.15 15.07 8.63
CA GLU A 264 -12.03 14.05 7.58
C GLU A 264 -13.40 13.40 7.34
N LEU A 265 -13.66 13.02 6.10
CA LEU A 265 -14.96 12.50 5.66
C LEU A 265 -15.47 11.35 6.53
N GLY A 266 -14.59 10.43 6.93
CA GLY A 266 -14.95 9.31 7.79
C GLY A 266 -15.51 9.77 9.14
N ASN A 267 -14.84 10.73 9.80
CA ASN A 267 -15.30 11.29 11.07
C ASN A 267 -16.59 12.10 10.91
N SER A 268 -16.72 12.89 9.84
CA SER A 268 -17.92 13.66 9.54
C SER A 268 -19.14 12.75 9.30
N LEU A 269 -18.96 11.63 8.61
CA LEU A 269 -20.03 10.64 8.40
C LEU A 269 -20.34 9.86 9.66
N ALA A 270 -19.33 9.49 10.48
CA ALA A 270 -19.58 8.84 11.77
C ALA A 270 -20.41 9.74 12.71
N ALA A 271 -20.14 11.05 12.74
CA ALA A 271 -20.95 12.01 13.49
C ALA A 271 -22.41 12.11 13.01
N LYS A 272 -22.69 11.62 11.79
CA LYS A 272 -24.05 11.51 11.21
C LYS A 272 -24.66 10.11 11.31
N GLY A 273 -24.03 9.21 12.07
CA GLY A 273 -24.55 7.87 12.34
C GLY A 273 -24.12 6.80 11.34
N TYR A 274 -23.17 7.09 10.47
CA TYR A 274 -22.62 6.07 9.56
C TYR A 274 -21.63 5.15 10.27
N ARG A 275 -21.69 3.88 9.97
CA ARG A 275 -20.57 2.98 10.16
C ARG A 275 -19.51 3.32 9.11
N THR A 276 -18.27 3.49 9.53
CA THR A 276 -17.18 3.87 8.62
C THR A 276 -16.11 2.80 8.56
N GLY A 277 -15.79 2.35 7.36
CA GLY A 277 -14.78 1.31 7.10
C GLY A 277 -13.86 1.69 5.95
N ALA A 278 -12.55 1.43 6.10
CA ALA A 278 -11.58 1.54 5.03
C ALA A 278 -10.88 0.19 4.82
N PHE A 279 -10.71 -0.18 3.54
CA PHE A 279 -10.15 -1.44 3.10
C PHE A 279 -9.02 -1.15 2.11
N SER A 280 -7.79 -1.24 2.60
CA SER A 280 -6.61 -0.87 1.84
C SER A 280 -5.92 -2.07 1.21
N ALA A 281 -5.59 -1.95 -0.08
CA ALA A 281 -4.61 -2.81 -0.75
C ALA A 281 -3.21 -2.18 -0.76
N ASN A 282 -3.10 -0.85 -0.60
CA ASN A 282 -1.83 -0.16 -0.40
C ASN A 282 -1.47 -0.13 1.10
N THR A 283 -0.92 -1.22 1.60
CA THR A 283 -0.62 -1.40 3.03
C THR A 283 0.60 -0.60 3.52
N ASP A 284 1.30 0.08 2.62
CA ASP A 284 2.50 0.86 2.95
C ASP A 284 2.19 2.36 3.13
N PHE A 285 1.33 2.93 2.28
CA PHE A 285 1.05 4.37 2.28
C PHE A 285 -0.36 4.72 2.73
N PHE A 286 -1.39 3.97 2.31
CA PHE A 286 -2.74 4.13 2.85
C PHE A 286 -2.96 3.14 4.01
N CYS A 287 -2.37 3.44 5.16
CA CYS A 287 -2.28 2.52 6.30
C CYS A 287 -2.44 3.23 7.65
N ARG A 288 -2.57 2.44 8.73
CA ARG A 288 -2.67 2.93 10.12
C ARG A 288 -1.48 3.79 10.52
N ARG A 289 -0.28 3.39 10.11
CA ARG A 289 0.95 4.11 10.41
C ARG A 289 0.94 5.52 9.85
N ALA A 290 0.38 5.68 8.66
CA ALA A 290 0.23 6.99 8.03
C ALA A 290 -0.88 7.84 8.65
N GLY A 291 -1.59 7.34 9.67
CA GLY A 291 -2.59 8.08 10.44
C GLY A 291 -4.01 7.99 9.88
N PHE A 292 -4.27 7.30 8.78
CA PHE A 292 -5.59 7.23 8.15
C PHE A 292 -6.64 6.48 8.98
N ALA A 293 -6.21 5.56 9.85
CA ALA A 293 -7.15 4.78 10.66
C ALA A 293 -7.95 5.61 11.68
N GLN A 294 -7.57 6.85 11.94
CA GLN A 294 -8.25 7.73 12.90
C GLN A 294 -9.64 8.16 12.40
N SER A 295 -9.86 8.14 11.08
CA SER A 295 -11.09 8.54 10.43
C SER A 295 -12.11 7.44 10.30
N PHE A 296 -11.77 6.20 10.68
CA PHE A 296 -12.60 5.03 10.46
C PHE A 296 -12.75 4.19 11.72
N GLN A 297 -13.96 3.66 11.95
CA GLN A 297 -14.24 2.70 13.02
C GLN A 297 -13.63 1.33 12.71
N HIS A 298 -13.66 0.94 11.42
CA HIS A 298 -12.99 -0.23 10.87
C HIS A 298 -11.91 0.21 9.88
N PHE A 299 -10.68 -0.27 10.07
CA PHE A 299 -9.60 0.04 9.13
C PHE A 299 -8.78 -1.22 8.87
N GLU A 300 -8.76 -1.65 7.61
CA GLU A 300 -8.08 -2.87 7.22
C GLU A 300 -6.94 -2.57 6.25
N ASP A 301 -5.73 -2.54 6.80
CA ASP A 301 -4.46 -2.35 6.09
C ASP A 301 -3.57 -3.59 6.19
N TYR A 302 -4.18 -4.75 6.36
CA TYR A 302 -3.50 -6.02 6.50
C TYR A 302 -4.17 -7.06 5.60
N PHE A 303 -3.47 -8.13 5.40
CA PHE A 303 -3.88 -9.22 4.54
C PHE A 303 -3.34 -10.53 5.11
N TYR A 304 -4.17 -11.55 5.19
CA TYR A 304 -3.82 -12.81 5.83
C TYR A 304 -3.66 -13.95 4.82
N SER A 305 -3.13 -13.69 3.61
CA SER A 305 -2.71 -14.80 2.75
C SER A 305 -1.47 -15.48 3.34
N ALA A 306 -1.32 -16.77 3.04
CA ALA A 306 -0.13 -17.51 3.47
C ALA A 306 1.16 -16.85 2.93
N GLY A 307 1.14 -16.32 1.71
CA GLY A 307 2.27 -15.63 1.10
C GLY A 307 2.63 -14.35 1.84
N ASP A 308 1.65 -13.49 2.15
CA ASP A 308 1.86 -12.26 2.90
C ASP A 308 2.38 -12.54 4.31
N MET A 309 1.77 -13.48 5.03
CA MET A 309 2.23 -13.86 6.36
C MET A 309 3.70 -14.29 6.36
N VAL A 310 4.11 -15.10 5.38
CA VAL A 310 5.52 -15.51 5.21
C VAL A 310 6.39 -14.31 4.88
N TYR A 311 5.98 -13.47 3.93
CA TYR A 311 6.75 -12.30 3.50
C TYR A 311 7.00 -11.29 4.63
N ARG A 312 6.09 -11.15 5.59
CA ARG A 312 6.24 -10.24 6.75
C ARG A 312 7.30 -10.68 7.74
N THR A 313 7.74 -11.94 7.71
CA THR A 313 8.81 -12.45 8.59
C THR A 313 10.20 -12.24 8.01
N PHE A 314 11.23 -12.29 8.86
CA PHE A 314 12.63 -12.17 8.43
C PHE A 314 13.02 -13.23 7.39
N TRP A 315 12.72 -14.50 7.69
CA TRP A 315 13.06 -15.62 6.80
C TRP A 315 12.26 -15.61 5.51
N GLY A 316 11.00 -15.24 5.59
CA GLY A 316 10.16 -15.12 4.40
C GLY A 316 10.65 -14.04 3.46
N ARG A 317 10.97 -12.84 3.96
CA ARG A 317 11.58 -11.78 3.13
C ARG A 317 12.89 -12.20 2.50
N LEU A 318 13.73 -12.92 3.26
CA LEU A 318 14.99 -13.43 2.73
C LEU A 318 14.72 -14.45 1.61
N PHE A 319 13.75 -15.35 1.78
CA PHE A 319 13.36 -16.33 0.78
C PHE A 319 12.86 -15.68 -0.51
N TYR A 320 11.92 -14.73 -0.42
CA TYR A 320 11.38 -14.02 -1.59
C TYR A 320 12.43 -13.15 -2.32
N ARG A 321 13.54 -12.86 -1.65
CA ARG A 321 14.69 -12.18 -2.25
C ARG A 321 15.66 -13.14 -2.94
N THR A 322 15.43 -14.43 -2.93
CA THR A 322 16.32 -15.42 -3.53
C THR A 322 15.88 -15.80 -4.94
N TYR A 323 16.81 -16.32 -5.69
CA TYR A 323 16.56 -16.91 -7.01
C TYR A 323 15.58 -18.09 -6.98
N VAL A 324 15.43 -18.74 -5.81
CA VAL A 324 14.48 -19.86 -5.64
C VAL A 324 13.04 -19.40 -5.78
N ALA A 325 12.68 -18.22 -5.26
CA ALA A 325 11.34 -17.66 -5.43
C ALA A 325 11.03 -17.40 -6.91
N GLU A 326 12.01 -16.85 -7.66
CA GLU A 326 11.90 -16.66 -9.11
C GLU A 326 11.72 -17.97 -9.89
N LEU A 327 12.51 -18.99 -9.55
CA LEU A 327 12.38 -20.32 -10.16
C LEU A 327 11.01 -20.98 -9.90
N LEU A 328 10.39 -20.65 -8.77
CA LEU A 328 9.04 -21.13 -8.42
C LEU A 328 7.92 -20.30 -9.04
N GLY A 329 8.25 -19.29 -9.87
CA GLY A 329 7.26 -18.43 -10.51
C GLY A 329 6.54 -17.47 -9.54
N LEU A 330 7.15 -17.20 -8.39
CA LEU A 330 6.61 -16.25 -7.39
C LEU A 330 6.99 -14.81 -7.80
N ASP A 331 6.42 -14.35 -8.91
CA ASP A 331 6.71 -13.03 -9.50
C ASP A 331 6.00 -11.88 -8.80
N GLU A 332 4.90 -12.17 -8.12
CA GLU A 332 4.14 -11.18 -7.37
C GLU A 332 4.76 -10.95 -5.99
N LEU A 333 4.72 -9.70 -5.52
CA LEU A 333 4.94 -9.41 -4.12
C LEU A 333 3.84 -10.11 -3.31
N PRO A 334 4.17 -11.03 -2.40
CA PRO A 334 3.17 -11.84 -1.69
C PRO A 334 2.24 -11.03 -0.79
N GLY A 335 2.59 -9.79 -0.47
CA GLY A 335 1.80 -8.86 0.32
C GLY A 335 0.87 -7.96 -0.50
N ARG A 336 0.70 -8.22 -1.80
CA ARG A 336 -0.18 -7.43 -2.65
C ARG A 336 -1.61 -7.94 -2.55
N LYS A 337 -2.46 -7.22 -1.82
CA LYS A 337 -3.90 -7.47 -1.72
C LYS A 337 -4.56 -7.08 -3.05
N LYS A 338 -5.51 -7.88 -3.50
CA LYS A 338 -6.19 -7.67 -4.77
C LYS A 338 -7.54 -6.99 -4.57
N ALA A 339 -8.03 -6.32 -5.59
CA ALA A 339 -9.36 -5.68 -5.56
C ALA A 339 -10.47 -6.69 -5.23
N ALA A 340 -10.36 -7.95 -5.67
CA ALA A 340 -11.30 -9.00 -5.29
C ALA A 340 -11.32 -9.27 -3.78
N ASP A 341 -10.16 -9.27 -3.12
CA ASP A 341 -10.06 -9.45 -1.66
C ASP A 341 -10.65 -8.25 -0.92
N VAL A 342 -10.34 -7.03 -1.38
CA VAL A 342 -10.91 -5.78 -0.83
C VAL A 342 -12.45 -5.80 -0.91
N ASN A 343 -13.01 -6.22 -2.05
CA ASN A 343 -14.45 -6.37 -2.23
C ASN A 343 -15.04 -7.39 -1.27
N ALA A 344 -14.43 -8.57 -1.17
CA ALA A 344 -14.93 -9.65 -0.32
C ALA A 344 -14.95 -9.23 1.17
N GLU A 345 -13.91 -8.57 1.63
CA GLU A 345 -13.79 -8.10 3.00
C GLU A 345 -14.79 -6.99 3.31
N MET A 346 -14.94 -6.00 2.42
CA MET A 346 -15.96 -4.95 2.56
C MET A 346 -17.38 -5.54 2.58
N LEU A 347 -17.71 -6.43 1.64
CA LEU A 347 -19.03 -7.07 1.58
C LEU A 347 -19.33 -7.94 2.82
N ASN A 348 -18.30 -8.60 3.36
CA ASN A 348 -18.40 -9.30 4.63
C ASN A 348 -18.67 -8.32 5.78
N TRP A 349 -17.89 -7.24 5.89
CA TRP A 349 -18.07 -6.22 6.92
C TRP A 349 -19.45 -5.57 6.86
N VAL A 350 -19.94 -5.22 5.67
CA VAL A 350 -21.30 -4.66 5.48
C VAL A 350 -22.37 -5.61 6.00
N SER A 351 -22.21 -6.93 5.85
CA SER A 351 -23.20 -7.93 6.25
C SER A 351 -23.41 -8.06 7.77
N HIS A 352 -22.52 -7.49 8.60
CA HIS A 352 -22.58 -7.65 10.06
C HIS A 352 -23.55 -6.70 10.76
N ASP A 353 -23.98 -5.63 10.11
CA ASP A 353 -24.96 -4.68 10.66
C ASP A 353 -25.76 -4.04 9.53
N SER A 354 -27.07 -4.10 9.65
CA SER A 354 -28.02 -3.49 8.71
C SER A 354 -28.78 -2.31 9.31
N GLN A 355 -28.49 -1.91 10.55
CA GLN A 355 -29.22 -0.84 11.24
C GLN A 355 -28.70 0.55 10.91
N HIS A 356 -27.42 0.65 10.55
CA HIS A 356 -26.78 1.92 10.20
C HIS A 356 -26.39 1.93 8.72
N PRO A 357 -26.50 3.08 8.04
CA PRO A 357 -25.87 3.25 6.75
C PRO A 357 -24.35 3.11 6.90
N PHE A 358 -23.68 2.71 5.84
CA PHE A 358 -22.22 2.57 5.87
C PHE A 358 -21.53 3.54 4.91
N PHE A 359 -20.32 3.93 5.29
CA PHE A 359 -19.33 4.53 4.44
C PHE A 359 -18.16 3.55 4.29
N ALA A 360 -17.91 3.09 3.07
CA ALA A 360 -16.78 2.23 2.73
C ALA A 360 -15.83 2.96 1.79
N PHE A 361 -14.56 3.08 2.21
CA PHE A 361 -13.47 3.60 1.40
C PHE A 361 -12.60 2.43 0.96
N LEU A 362 -12.56 2.15 -0.35
CA LEU A 362 -11.85 1.03 -0.94
C LEU A 362 -10.64 1.56 -1.71
N ASN A 363 -9.44 1.11 -1.34
CA ASN A 363 -8.23 1.38 -2.10
C ASN A 363 -7.81 0.12 -2.84
N TYR A 364 -7.78 0.16 -4.18
CA TYR A 364 -7.29 -0.91 -5.05
C TYR A 364 -5.87 -0.60 -5.52
N PHE A 365 -5.04 -1.62 -5.64
CA PHE A 365 -3.62 -1.47 -5.94
C PHE A 365 -3.16 -2.26 -7.17
N ASP A 366 -4.10 -2.83 -7.92
CA ASP A 366 -3.83 -3.82 -8.98
C ASP A 366 -3.20 -3.23 -10.24
N VAL A 367 -3.34 -1.92 -10.47
CA VAL A 367 -2.72 -1.21 -11.60
C VAL A 367 -1.40 -0.54 -11.25
N HIS A 368 -1.01 -0.53 -9.97
CA HIS A 368 0.27 0.02 -9.52
C HIS A 368 1.45 -0.88 -9.92
N TYR A 369 2.63 -0.30 -10.12
CA TYR A 369 3.87 -1.06 -10.35
C TYR A 369 4.18 -2.02 -9.16
N PRO A 370 4.67 -3.25 -9.43
CA PRO A 370 4.86 -3.92 -10.72
C PRO A 370 3.54 -4.31 -11.37
N TYR A 371 3.43 -4.10 -12.69
CA TYR A 371 2.20 -4.36 -13.43
C TYR A 371 2.04 -5.86 -13.72
N VAL A 372 1.49 -6.60 -12.74
CA VAL A 372 1.35 -8.07 -12.80
C VAL A 372 -0.09 -8.48 -12.50
N PRO A 373 -1.05 -8.15 -13.37
CA PRO A 373 -2.44 -8.56 -13.17
C PRO A 373 -2.61 -10.07 -13.29
N GLU A 374 -3.69 -10.60 -12.72
CA GLU A 374 -4.03 -12.02 -12.80
C GLU A 374 -4.34 -12.45 -14.24
N LEU A 375 -4.15 -13.74 -14.53
CA LEU A 375 -4.69 -14.34 -15.75
C LEU A 375 -6.23 -14.36 -15.68
N PRO A 376 -6.94 -14.10 -16.80
CA PRO A 376 -6.41 -13.91 -18.16
C PRO A 376 -5.98 -12.47 -18.48
N TYR A 377 -6.14 -11.52 -17.58
CA TYR A 377 -5.93 -10.08 -17.81
C TYR A 377 -4.48 -9.74 -18.19
N ARG A 378 -3.51 -10.44 -17.59
CA ARG A 378 -2.08 -10.29 -17.93
C ARG A 378 -1.81 -10.50 -19.42
N SER A 379 -2.57 -11.38 -20.08
CA SER A 379 -2.42 -11.72 -21.49
C SER A 379 -3.44 -11.03 -22.39
N LYS A 380 -4.25 -10.09 -21.86
CA LYS A 380 -5.34 -9.48 -22.62
C LYS A 380 -4.83 -8.59 -23.76
N PHE A 381 -3.78 -7.83 -23.53
CA PHE A 381 -3.19 -6.90 -24.48
C PHE A 381 -1.76 -7.24 -24.86
N ALA A 382 -1.08 -8.11 -24.13
CA ALA A 382 0.29 -8.53 -24.36
C ALA A 382 0.38 -9.97 -24.83
N ASN A 383 1.26 -10.25 -25.79
CA ASN A 383 1.54 -11.62 -26.23
C ASN A 383 2.32 -12.36 -25.12
N ALA A 384 1.90 -13.59 -24.78
CA ALA A 384 2.53 -14.42 -23.75
C ALA A 384 4.03 -14.68 -24.02
N GLN A 385 4.44 -14.82 -25.29
CA GLN A 385 5.84 -15.01 -25.66
C GLN A 385 6.67 -13.73 -25.40
N GLN A 386 6.11 -12.56 -25.68
CA GLN A 386 6.76 -11.28 -25.39
C GLN A 386 6.85 -11.05 -23.88
N GLN A 387 5.81 -11.40 -23.13
CA GLN A 387 5.83 -11.30 -21.67
C GLN A 387 6.96 -12.14 -21.08
N GLU A 388 7.10 -13.40 -21.52
CA GLU A 388 8.17 -14.27 -21.03
C GLU A 388 9.56 -13.75 -21.40
N ALA A 389 9.74 -13.24 -22.63
CA ALA A 389 11.00 -12.65 -23.08
C ALA A 389 11.37 -11.35 -22.31
N CYS A 390 10.37 -10.61 -21.85
CA CYS A 390 10.51 -9.34 -21.15
C CYS A 390 10.29 -9.44 -19.63
N ARG A 391 10.17 -10.66 -19.12
CA ARG A 391 9.96 -10.91 -17.70
C ARG A 391 11.09 -10.27 -16.90
N PRO A 392 10.81 -9.32 -15.99
CA PRO A 392 11.84 -8.79 -15.14
C PRO A 392 12.44 -9.94 -14.34
N SER A 393 13.72 -10.19 -14.49
CA SER A 393 14.40 -11.09 -13.58
C SER A 393 14.45 -10.39 -12.21
N TRP A 394 13.49 -10.68 -11.35
CA TRP A 394 13.50 -10.27 -9.94
C TRP A 394 14.65 -10.92 -9.19
N GLY A 395 15.37 -11.81 -9.89
CA GLY A 395 16.48 -12.58 -9.40
C GLY A 395 17.60 -11.73 -8.90
N PHE A 396 18.17 -12.26 -7.87
CA PHE A 396 19.47 -11.94 -7.35
C PHE A 396 20.48 -12.00 -8.50
N ARG A 397 20.65 -10.93 -9.25
CA ARG A 397 21.91 -10.81 -9.99
C ARG A 397 23.00 -10.94 -8.96
N LEU A 398 24.03 -11.73 -9.25
CA LEU A 398 25.14 -12.15 -8.37
C LEU A 398 25.90 -11.00 -7.67
N ASN A 399 25.39 -9.78 -7.72
CA ASN A 399 25.90 -8.65 -6.96
C ASN A 399 24.88 -8.25 -5.87
N PRO A 400 24.99 -8.81 -4.66
CA PRO A 400 24.10 -8.46 -3.55
C PRO A 400 24.26 -7.01 -3.07
N LEU A 401 25.26 -6.28 -3.58
CA LEU A 401 25.61 -4.93 -3.15
C LEU A 401 24.95 -3.84 -4.03
N HIS A 402 24.47 -4.18 -5.22
CA HIS A 402 23.81 -3.22 -6.11
C HIS A 402 22.54 -3.82 -6.70
N ARG A 403 21.38 -3.41 -6.16
CA ARG A 403 20.05 -3.69 -6.76
C ARG A 403 19.65 -2.45 -7.53
N PRO A 404 19.37 -2.56 -8.84
CA PRO A 404 18.81 -1.44 -9.56
C PRO A 404 17.45 -1.07 -8.92
N THR A 405 17.22 0.22 -8.75
CA THR A 405 15.91 0.75 -8.33
C THR A 405 14.85 0.43 -9.40
N GLU A 406 13.58 0.60 -9.08
CA GLU A 406 12.52 0.47 -10.08
C GLU A 406 12.71 1.47 -11.23
N PHE A 407 13.13 2.70 -10.91
CA PHE A 407 13.48 3.74 -11.90
C PHE A 407 14.54 3.26 -12.89
N GLU A 408 15.66 2.76 -12.37
CA GLU A 408 16.75 2.25 -13.21
C GLU A 408 16.30 1.10 -14.10
N ARG A 409 15.49 0.17 -13.55
CA ARG A 409 14.97 -0.96 -14.32
C ARG A 409 14.06 -0.51 -15.44
N LEU A 410 13.07 0.33 -15.13
CA LEU A 410 12.11 0.81 -16.12
C LEU A 410 12.78 1.68 -17.20
N LEU A 411 13.73 2.55 -16.82
CA LEU A 411 14.45 3.39 -17.78
C LEU A 411 15.38 2.59 -18.71
N GLN A 412 15.97 1.50 -18.22
CA GLN A 412 16.91 0.67 -18.99
C GLN A 412 16.21 -0.42 -19.85
N MET A 413 14.90 -0.63 -19.69
CA MET A 413 14.16 -1.60 -20.52
C MET A 413 14.23 -1.20 -22.00
N SER A 414 14.29 -2.20 -22.88
CA SER A 414 14.09 -1.96 -24.31
C SER A 414 12.70 -1.39 -24.58
N PRO A 415 12.47 -0.62 -25.64
CA PRO A 415 11.13 -0.12 -25.97
C PRO A 415 10.08 -1.21 -26.08
N ALA A 416 10.43 -2.38 -26.65
CA ALA A 416 9.52 -3.50 -26.78
C ALA A 416 9.11 -4.08 -25.40
N CYS A 417 10.04 -4.21 -24.47
CA CYS A 417 9.74 -4.69 -23.12
C CYS A 417 9.00 -3.64 -22.28
N PHE A 418 9.27 -2.36 -22.52
CA PHE A 418 8.52 -1.31 -21.86
C PHE A 418 7.06 -1.27 -22.34
N GLN A 419 6.81 -1.52 -23.65
CA GLN A 419 5.45 -1.67 -24.17
C GLN A 419 4.71 -2.84 -23.49
N VAL A 420 5.39 -3.94 -23.19
CA VAL A 420 4.80 -5.04 -22.42
C VAL A 420 4.37 -4.61 -21.03
N GLN A 421 5.10 -3.69 -20.37
CA GLN A 421 4.69 -3.12 -19.09
C GLN A 421 3.38 -2.31 -19.23
N ILE A 422 3.27 -1.49 -20.27
CA ILE A 422 2.03 -0.73 -20.57
C ILE A 422 0.88 -1.70 -20.86
N ASP A 423 1.11 -2.74 -21.67
CA ASP A 423 0.10 -3.75 -21.99
C ASP A 423 -0.38 -4.50 -20.73
N GLN A 424 0.52 -4.75 -19.78
CA GLN A 424 0.18 -5.36 -18.49
C GLN A 424 -0.55 -4.38 -17.56
N TYR A 425 -0.21 -3.09 -17.57
CA TYR A 425 -0.96 -2.05 -16.90
C TYR A 425 -2.40 -1.99 -17.40
N ASP A 426 -2.62 -1.96 -18.72
CA ASP A 426 -3.95 -2.00 -19.33
C ASP A 426 -4.72 -3.28 -18.97
N GLY A 427 -4.00 -4.39 -18.85
CA GLY A 427 -4.53 -5.64 -18.30
C GLY A 427 -5.02 -5.47 -16.85
N GLY A 428 -4.23 -4.79 -16.02
CA GLY A 428 -4.59 -4.43 -14.64
C GLY A 428 -5.83 -3.53 -14.57
N VAL A 429 -5.90 -2.53 -15.44
CA VAL A 429 -7.09 -1.68 -15.59
C VAL A 429 -8.33 -2.52 -15.90
N SER A 430 -8.22 -3.45 -16.85
CA SER A 430 -9.35 -4.34 -17.20
C SER A 430 -9.74 -5.28 -16.07
N TYR A 431 -8.79 -5.73 -15.25
CA TYR A 431 -9.07 -6.51 -14.05
C TYR A 431 -9.85 -5.68 -13.02
N VAL A 432 -9.41 -4.47 -12.74
CA VAL A 432 -10.08 -3.57 -11.81
C VAL A 432 -11.49 -3.22 -12.28
N ASP A 433 -11.69 -2.93 -13.56
CA ASP A 433 -13.01 -2.69 -14.14
C ASP A 433 -13.96 -3.87 -13.91
N GLN A 434 -13.48 -5.11 -14.09
CA GLN A 434 -14.26 -6.31 -13.78
C GLN A 434 -14.53 -6.44 -12.28
N GLN A 435 -13.61 -6.05 -11.39
CA GLN A 435 -13.86 -6.12 -9.95
C GLN A 435 -14.88 -5.05 -9.49
N ILE A 436 -14.91 -3.89 -10.12
CA ILE A 436 -15.98 -2.90 -9.90
C ILE A 436 -17.31 -3.48 -10.37
N ALA A 437 -17.37 -4.13 -11.53
CA ALA A 437 -18.58 -4.82 -12.01
C ALA A 437 -19.07 -5.90 -11.03
N ASN A 438 -18.15 -6.71 -10.50
CA ASN A 438 -18.45 -7.74 -9.51
C ASN A 438 -19.00 -7.15 -8.20
N LEU A 439 -18.39 -6.05 -7.73
CA LEU A 439 -18.86 -5.32 -6.55
C LEU A 439 -20.31 -4.85 -6.75
N MET A 440 -20.58 -4.19 -7.87
CA MET A 440 -21.93 -3.67 -8.16
C MET A 440 -22.96 -4.78 -8.32
N ALA A 441 -22.59 -5.92 -8.93
CA ALA A 441 -23.46 -7.10 -9.02
C ALA A 441 -23.79 -7.66 -7.63
N GLU A 442 -22.83 -7.69 -6.71
CA GLU A 442 -23.08 -8.14 -5.33
C GLU A 442 -23.93 -7.14 -4.54
N LEU A 443 -23.76 -5.83 -4.73
CA LEU A 443 -24.63 -4.80 -4.15
C LEU A 443 -26.07 -4.97 -4.65
N HIS A 444 -26.23 -5.21 -5.95
CA HIS A 444 -27.55 -5.49 -6.56
C HIS A 444 -28.19 -6.76 -5.94
N ARG A 445 -27.44 -7.85 -5.85
CA ARG A 445 -27.90 -9.11 -5.24
C ARG A 445 -28.34 -8.94 -3.79
N LYS A 446 -27.73 -8.01 -3.07
CA LYS A 446 -28.05 -7.66 -1.67
C LYS A 446 -29.13 -6.57 -1.56
N ASN A 447 -29.66 -6.05 -2.67
CA ASN A 447 -30.60 -4.91 -2.75
C ASN A 447 -30.04 -3.63 -2.08
N LEU A 448 -28.75 -3.41 -2.16
CA LEU A 448 -28.07 -2.22 -1.62
C LEU A 448 -27.83 -1.16 -2.69
N ASP A 449 -27.78 -1.54 -3.98
CA ASP A 449 -27.42 -0.67 -5.11
C ASP A 449 -28.33 0.56 -5.25
N ARG A 450 -29.63 0.42 -5.01
CA ARG A 450 -30.62 1.51 -5.18
C ARG A 450 -30.43 2.66 -4.21
N ASN A 451 -29.88 2.40 -3.05
CA ASN A 451 -29.67 3.41 -2.00
C ASN A 451 -28.19 3.48 -1.59
N THR A 452 -27.32 3.46 -2.57
CA THR A 452 -25.87 3.59 -2.37
C THR A 452 -25.29 4.58 -3.37
N ILE A 453 -24.58 5.58 -2.86
CA ILE A 453 -23.75 6.48 -3.64
C ILE A 453 -22.44 5.75 -3.90
N VAL A 454 -22.05 5.63 -5.16
CA VAL A 454 -20.77 5.04 -5.57
C VAL A 454 -19.94 6.10 -6.29
N VAL A 455 -18.75 6.32 -5.81
CA VAL A 455 -17.74 7.18 -6.46
C VAL A 455 -16.56 6.31 -6.86
N VAL A 456 -16.14 6.40 -8.12
CA VAL A 456 -14.94 5.75 -8.64
C VAL A 456 -13.96 6.82 -9.07
N THR A 457 -12.75 6.79 -8.52
CA THR A 457 -11.67 7.73 -8.85
C THR A 457 -10.30 7.07 -8.68
N SER A 458 -9.24 7.85 -8.88
CA SER A 458 -7.86 7.50 -8.54
C SER A 458 -7.27 8.56 -7.61
N ASP A 459 -6.22 8.20 -6.93
CA ASP A 459 -5.40 9.13 -6.14
C ASP A 459 -4.42 9.92 -7.03
N HIS A 460 -3.78 9.28 -8.00
CA HIS A 460 -2.92 9.90 -9.03
C HIS A 460 -2.74 8.94 -10.22
N GLY A 461 -1.99 9.39 -11.22
CA GLY A 461 -1.61 8.59 -12.38
C GLY A 461 -0.21 7.98 -12.28
N GLU A 462 0.35 7.62 -13.43
CA GLU A 462 1.61 6.92 -13.59
C GLU A 462 2.32 7.38 -14.88
N SER A 463 3.63 7.59 -14.86
CA SER A 463 4.40 8.02 -16.03
C SER A 463 5.00 6.81 -16.76
N PHE A 464 4.81 6.75 -18.08
CA PHE A 464 5.29 5.68 -18.97
C PHE A 464 6.37 6.17 -19.93
N ARG A 465 7.35 6.90 -19.43
CA ARG A 465 8.46 7.57 -20.15
C ARG A 465 8.07 8.87 -20.84
N GLU A 466 6.87 9.38 -20.64
CA GLU A 466 6.57 10.75 -20.97
C GLU A 466 7.55 11.67 -20.24
N HIS A 467 8.02 12.72 -20.86
CA HIS A 467 9.03 13.66 -20.32
C HIS A 467 10.34 12.99 -19.84
N GLY A 468 10.60 11.73 -20.24
CA GLY A 468 11.74 10.94 -19.75
C GLY A 468 11.58 10.44 -18.33
N LEU A 469 10.35 10.48 -17.77
CA LEU A 469 10.01 10.04 -16.42
C LEU A 469 9.43 8.63 -16.44
N VAL A 470 9.51 7.93 -15.31
CA VAL A 470 8.78 6.68 -15.06
C VAL A 470 8.25 6.71 -13.64
N THR A 471 7.22 5.93 -13.37
CA THR A 471 6.53 5.87 -12.08
C THR A 471 5.80 7.19 -11.72
N HIS A 472 5.55 7.43 -10.45
CA HIS A 472 4.81 8.59 -9.95
C HIS A 472 5.58 9.31 -8.83
N GLY A 473 5.03 10.42 -8.33
CA GLY A 473 5.71 11.25 -7.32
C GLY A 473 6.97 11.94 -7.87
N THR A 474 7.06 12.14 -9.18
CA THR A 474 8.25 12.62 -9.88
C THR A 474 8.09 14.02 -10.44
N SER A 475 6.85 14.38 -10.80
CA SER A 475 6.45 15.66 -11.38
C SER A 475 4.94 15.88 -11.17
N LEU A 476 4.40 16.93 -11.81
CA LEU A 476 2.97 17.25 -11.85
C LEU A 476 2.42 17.31 -13.28
N TYR A 477 3.05 16.62 -14.24
CA TYR A 477 2.50 16.51 -15.59
C TYR A 477 1.14 15.80 -15.59
N ARG A 478 0.38 16.03 -16.66
CA ARG A 478 -1.01 15.61 -16.76
C ARG A 478 -1.21 14.10 -16.58
N GLU A 479 -0.31 13.26 -17.11
CA GLU A 479 -0.37 11.82 -16.94
C GLU A 479 -0.25 11.36 -15.47
N LEU A 480 0.25 12.24 -14.59
CA LEU A 480 0.39 11.97 -13.17
C LEU A 480 -0.76 12.50 -12.30
N ILE A 481 -1.51 13.50 -12.80
CA ILE A 481 -2.56 14.17 -12.01
C ILE A 481 -3.95 14.10 -12.63
N HIS A 482 -4.10 13.80 -13.92
CA HIS A 482 -5.40 13.61 -14.57
C HIS A 482 -5.94 12.21 -14.28
N VAL A 483 -6.96 12.14 -13.47
CA VAL A 483 -7.55 10.90 -12.95
C VAL A 483 -9.01 10.75 -13.35
N PRO A 484 -9.55 9.52 -13.42
CA PRO A 484 -10.99 9.35 -13.64
C PRO A 484 -11.80 9.81 -12.42
N LEU A 485 -13.01 10.30 -12.67
CA LEU A 485 -13.99 10.56 -11.62
C LEU A 485 -15.41 10.32 -12.17
N VAL A 486 -16.08 9.33 -11.57
CA VAL A 486 -17.47 8.99 -11.88
C VAL A 486 -18.26 8.94 -10.59
N VAL A 487 -19.42 9.62 -10.56
CA VAL A 487 -20.38 9.60 -9.44
C VAL A 487 -21.66 8.92 -9.91
N TRP A 488 -22.05 7.85 -9.24
CA TRP A 488 -23.23 7.07 -9.55
C TRP A 488 -24.16 6.97 -8.35
N TRP A 489 -25.44 7.29 -8.54
CA TRP A 489 -26.51 7.07 -7.58
C TRP A 489 -27.84 7.11 -8.34
N PRO A 490 -28.45 5.95 -8.65
CA PRO A 490 -29.57 5.88 -9.57
C PRO A 490 -30.81 6.63 -9.04
N GLY A 491 -31.39 7.46 -9.90
CA GLY A 491 -32.53 8.31 -9.59
C GLY A 491 -32.25 9.57 -8.78
N HIS A 492 -31.00 9.81 -8.36
CA HIS A 492 -30.60 10.97 -7.55
C HIS A 492 -29.53 11.83 -8.23
N VAL A 493 -28.66 11.24 -9.02
CA VAL A 493 -27.74 11.96 -9.91
C VAL A 493 -28.19 11.80 -11.37
N PRO A 494 -28.01 12.81 -12.22
CA PRO A 494 -28.44 12.72 -13.63
C PRO A 494 -27.64 11.64 -14.37
N ALA A 495 -28.33 10.80 -15.12
CA ALA A 495 -27.71 9.76 -15.92
C ALA A 495 -27.06 10.34 -17.19
N GLY A 496 -25.86 9.87 -17.53
CA GLY A 496 -25.12 10.21 -18.76
C GLY A 496 -24.65 11.66 -18.84
N GLN A 497 -24.59 12.36 -17.71
CA GLN A 497 -24.08 13.72 -17.71
C GLN A 497 -22.56 13.71 -17.70
N LYS A 498 -21.97 14.44 -18.66
CA LYS A 498 -20.54 14.69 -18.74
C LYS A 498 -20.24 16.14 -18.38
N ILE A 499 -19.26 16.36 -17.53
CA ILE A 499 -18.81 17.69 -17.07
C ILE A 499 -17.37 17.88 -17.55
N ASP A 500 -17.18 18.82 -18.47
CA ASP A 500 -15.90 19.07 -19.15
C ASP A 500 -15.06 20.18 -18.48
N ARG A 501 -15.48 20.62 -17.30
CA ARG A 501 -14.71 21.60 -16.51
C ARG A 501 -13.68 20.88 -15.63
N PRO A 502 -12.44 21.37 -15.55
CA PRO A 502 -11.48 20.87 -14.59
C PRO A 502 -11.99 20.99 -13.15
N VAL A 503 -11.86 19.92 -12.39
CA VAL A 503 -12.30 19.84 -10.99
C VAL A 503 -11.24 19.14 -10.13
N SER A 504 -11.13 19.52 -8.84
CA SER A 504 -10.25 18.83 -7.91
C SER A 504 -10.94 17.59 -7.30
N THR A 505 -10.24 16.49 -7.20
CA THR A 505 -10.73 15.31 -6.44
C THR A 505 -10.83 15.58 -4.94
N ALA A 506 -10.19 16.64 -4.42
CA ALA A 506 -10.39 17.11 -3.05
C ALA A 506 -11.80 17.68 -2.79
N SER A 507 -12.63 17.90 -3.83
CA SER A 507 -14.06 18.20 -3.69
C SER A 507 -14.89 17.03 -3.15
N LEU A 508 -14.33 15.82 -3.05
CA LEU A 508 -15.07 14.60 -2.71
C LEU A 508 -15.79 14.68 -1.36
N PRO A 509 -15.18 15.14 -0.25
CA PRO A 509 -15.89 15.22 1.04
C PRO A 509 -17.10 16.14 1.01
N ALA A 510 -16.96 17.35 0.45
CA ALA A 510 -18.08 18.29 0.29
C ALA A 510 -19.18 17.70 -0.60
N THR A 511 -18.80 16.96 -1.67
CA THR A 511 -19.74 16.34 -2.60
C THR A 511 -20.55 15.22 -1.92
N VAL A 512 -19.89 14.34 -1.19
CA VAL A 512 -20.57 13.25 -0.45
C VAL A 512 -21.54 13.82 0.58
N LEU A 513 -21.11 14.83 1.36
CA LEU A 513 -21.95 15.46 2.37
C LEU A 513 -23.16 16.18 1.74
N ASP A 514 -23.00 16.87 0.63
CA ASP A 514 -24.10 17.50 -0.11
C ASP A 514 -25.09 16.45 -0.69
N LEU A 515 -24.58 15.33 -1.20
CA LEU A 515 -25.43 14.26 -1.74
C LEU A 515 -26.28 13.58 -0.66
N ILE A 516 -25.78 13.42 0.54
CA ILE A 516 -26.55 12.87 1.68
C ILE A 516 -27.46 13.91 2.35
N GLY A 517 -27.53 15.13 1.81
CA GLY A 517 -28.40 16.20 2.36
C GLY A 517 -27.88 16.81 3.66
N SER A 518 -26.57 16.86 3.85
CA SER A 518 -25.95 17.44 5.04
C SER A 518 -25.83 18.96 4.95
N ASP A 519 -26.23 19.67 6.00
CA ASP A 519 -26.11 21.14 6.11
C ASP A 519 -24.67 21.65 6.36
N SER A 520 -23.66 20.79 6.36
CA SER A 520 -22.28 21.13 6.73
C SER A 520 -21.25 21.06 5.62
N PRO A 521 -21.45 21.72 4.45
CA PRO A 521 -20.35 21.89 3.48
C PRO A 521 -19.26 22.82 3.99
N SER A 522 -19.54 23.67 5.01
CA SER A 522 -18.64 24.75 5.48
C SER A 522 -17.31 24.26 6.08
N ASP A 523 -17.24 22.99 6.48
CA ASP A 523 -16.00 22.41 7.04
C ASP A 523 -14.97 22.05 5.95
N TYR A 524 -15.40 22.01 4.69
CA TYR A 524 -14.59 21.67 3.54
C TYR A 524 -14.51 22.86 2.57
N PRO A 525 -13.32 23.46 2.38
CA PRO A 525 -13.19 24.71 1.63
C PRO A 525 -13.43 24.56 0.13
N ILE A 526 -13.20 23.36 -0.43
CA ILE A 526 -13.39 23.09 -1.86
C ILE A 526 -14.86 22.72 -2.08
N PRO A 527 -15.57 23.39 -3.03
CA PRO A 527 -17.01 23.25 -3.18
C PRO A 527 -17.44 21.85 -3.67
N SER A 528 -18.70 21.50 -3.35
CA SER A 528 -19.33 20.27 -3.81
C SER A 528 -19.46 20.22 -5.32
N LEU A 529 -18.99 19.13 -5.94
CA LEU A 529 -19.17 18.85 -7.38
C LEU A 529 -20.64 18.74 -7.77
N ALA A 530 -21.53 18.39 -6.85
CA ALA A 530 -22.96 18.29 -7.11
C ALA A 530 -23.59 19.63 -7.52
N THR A 531 -22.98 20.75 -7.17
CA THR A 531 -23.39 22.08 -7.62
C THR A 531 -23.33 22.20 -9.14
N LEU A 532 -22.37 21.53 -9.80
CA LEU A 532 -22.18 21.61 -11.26
C LEU A 532 -23.33 20.98 -12.06
N TRP A 533 -24.06 20.04 -11.50
CA TRP A 533 -25.24 19.47 -12.16
C TRP A 533 -26.57 19.89 -11.54
N LYS A 534 -26.60 20.25 -10.25
CA LYS A 534 -27.82 20.75 -9.60
C LYS A 534 -28.15 22.18 -10.00
N GLN A 535 -27.14 23.03 -10.18
CA GLN A 535 -27.27 24.47 -10.44
C GLN A 535 -26.23 24.98 -11.45
N PRO A 536 -26.14 24.41 -12.68
CA PRO A 536 -25.05 24.71 -13.61
C PRO A 536 -24.99 26.20 -14.01
N SER A 537 -26.13 26.90 -14.07
CA SER A 537 -26.19 28.32 -14.40
C SER A 537 -25.77 29.28 -13.27
N ALA A 538 -25.74 28.80 -12.03
CA ALA A 538 -25.33 29.60 -10.88
C ALA A 538 -23.81 29.57 -10.64
N VAL A 539 -23.07 28.68 -11.31
CA VAL A 539 -21.63 28.49 -11.14
C VAL A 539 -20.87 29.34 -12.15
N THR A 540 -20.67 30.60 -11.83
CA THR A 540 -19.87 31.54 -12.65
C THR A 540 -18.38 31.51 -12.26
N ASP A 541 -18.09 31.20 -10.99
CA ASP A 541 -16.74 31.19 -10.43
C ASP A 541 -16.50 29.82 -9.75
N TRP A 542 -15.73 28.96 -10.41
CA TRP A 542 -15.33 27.65 -9.91
C TRP A 542 -13.83 27.63 -9.71
N PRO A 543 -13.32 27.20 -8.55
CA PRO A 543 -11.89 27.23 -8.29
C PRO A 543 -11.15 26.29 -9.24
N ASP A 544 -10.11 26.78 -9.88
CA ASP A 544 -9.22 25.98 -10.70
C ASP A 544 -8.46 24.99 -9.81
N PRO A 545 -8.40 23.69 -10.17
CA PRO A 545 -7.73 22.70 -9.34
C PRO A 545 -6.22 22.95 -9.24
N VAL A 546 -5.71 22.76 -8.02
CA VAL A 546 -4.30 22.88 -7.69
C VAL A 546 -3.71 21.51 -7.38
N SER A 547 -2.47 21.26 -7.83
CA SER A 547 -1.71 20.08 -7.45
C SER A 547 -0.36 20.49 -6.85
N GLU A 548 0.10 19.72 -5.87
CA GLU A 548 1.33 20.02 -5.14
C GLU A 548 2.16 18.76 -4.90
N MET A 549 3.47 18.92 -5.01
CA MET A 549 4.44 17.89 -4.71
C MET A 549 5.59 18.47 -3.89
N ALA A 550 5.93 17.83 -2.78
CA ALA A 550 7.12 18.19 -2.01
C ALA A 550 8.38 17.62 -2.64
N GLN A 551 9.53 18.20 -2.27
CA GLN A 551 10.83 17.66 -2.69
C GLN A 551 10.97 16.19 -2.25
N ASP A 552 11.42 15.32 -3.18
CA ASP A 552 11.75 13.94 -2.93
C ASP A 552 13.21 13.61 -3.27
N VAL A 553 14.03 13.42 -2.24
CA VAL A 553 15.47 13.12 -2.39
C VAL A 553 15.77 11.64 -2.66
N PHE A 554 14.76 10.78 -2.77
CA PHE A 554 14.94 9.33 -2.98
C PHE A 554 14.65 8.88 -4.42
N ILE A 555 14.23 9.82 -5.28
CA ILE A 555 14.07 9.61 -6.71
C ILE A 555 15.34 10.04 -7.47
N PRO A 556 15.49 9.70 -8.77
CA PRO A 556 16.65 10.13 -9.56
C PRO A 556 16.85 11.65 -9.60
N THR A 557 18.09 12.08 -9.49
CA THR A 557 18.47 13.50 -9.33
C THR A 557 18.05 14.42 -10.49
N GLN A 558 17.82 13.85 -11.67
CA GLN A 558 17.35 14.58 -12.85
C GLN A 558 15.84 14.89 -12.81
N TYR A 559 15.07 14.26 -11.93
CA TYR A 559 13.63 14.43 -11.88
C TYR A 559 13.24 15.76 -11.22
N PRO A 560 12.15 16.41 -11.69
CA PRO A 560 11.73 17.71 -11.17
C PRO A 560 11.52 17.71 -9.66
N ALA A 561 10.81 16.74 -9.10
CA ALA A 561 10.54 16.67 -7.67
C ALA A 561 11.79 16.36 -6.81
N TYR A 562 12.90 15.86 -7.37
CA TYR A 562 14.17 15.76 -6.65
C TYR A 562 14.77 17.15 -6.39
N LYS A 563 14.64 18.06 -7.34
CA LYS A 563 15.27 19.38 -7.30
C LYS A 563 14.59 20.31 -6.29
N GLY A 564 13.29 20.16 -6.06
CA GLY A 564 12.54 21.01 -5.15
C GLY A 564 11.05 20.68 -5.14
N TRP A 565 10.27 21.51 -4.44
CA TRP A 565 8.83 21.42 -4.48
C TRP A 565 8.27 21.83 -5.86
N LEU A 566 7.11 21.30 -6.19
CA LEU A 566 6.35 21.63 -7.40
C LEU A 566 4.92 22.02 -7.00
N LYS A 567 4.34 22.96 -7.72
CA LYS A 567 2.93 23.37 -7.63
C LYS A 567 2.39 23.55 -9.03
N SER A 568 1.15 23.18 -9.24
CA SER A 568 0.50 23.43 -10.52
C SER A 568 -0.94 23.89 -10.34
N ILE A 569 -1.48 24.54 -11.36
CA ILE A 569 -2.88 24.94 -11.44
C ILE A 569 -3.36 24.66 -12.86
N THR A 570 -4.56 24.10 -12.98
CA THR A 570 -5.16 23.71 -14.26
C THR A 570 -6.49 24.44 -14.45
N ASP A 571 -6.60 25.30 -15.44
CA ASP A 571 -7.88 25.85 -15.86
C ASP A 571 -8.41 25.15 -17.13
N SER A 572 -9.47 25.64 -17.72
CA SER A 572 -10.10 25.05 -18.91
C SER A 572 -9.23 25.07 -20.18
N GLN A 573 -8.14 25.82 -20.20
CA GLN A 573 -7.27 26.00 -21.37
C GLN A 573 -5.80 25.72 -21.07
N TRP A 574 -5.38 25.96 -19.86
CA TRP A 574 -3.97 26.02 -19.50
C TRP A 574 -3.64 25.17 -18.28
N HIS A 575 -2.48 24.55 -18.31
CA HIS A 575 -1.84 23.95 -17.15
C HIS A 575 -0.49 24.63 -16.92
N LEU A 576 -0.34 25.28 -15.75
CA LEU A 576 0.89 25.92 -15.32
C LEU A 576 1.55 25.05 -14.23
N ILE A 577 2.82 24.72 -14.43
CA ILE A 577 3.65 24.05 -13.42
C ILE A 577 4.73 25.03 -12.96
N VAL A 578 4.81 25.27 -11.67
CA VAL A 578 5.82 26.11 -11.02
C VAL A 578 6.71 25.24 -10.14
N ALA A 579 8.01 25.38 -10.30
CA ALA A 579 9.01 24.62 -9.56
C ALA A 579 9.87 25.55 -8.69
N GLU A 580 10.41 25.02 -7.59
CA GLU A 580 11.33 25.78 -6.71
C GLU A 580 12.61 26.19 -7.42
N ARG A 581 13.15 25.33 -8.30
CA ARG A 581 14.47 25.50 -8.89
C ARG A 581 14.52 25.41 -10.41
N ASP A 582 13.52 24.83 -11.03
CA ASP A 582 13.41 24.77 -12.48
C ASP A 582 12.54 25.92 -13.00
N PRO A 583 12.69 26.36 -14.25
CA PRO A 583 11.78 27.33 -14.88
C PRO A 583 10.34 26.83 -14.85
N ALA A 584 9.39 27.77 -14.80
CA ALA A 584 7.98 27.43 -14.93
C ALA A 584 7.67 26.87 -16.31
N GLU A 585 6.65 26.03 -16.38
CA GLU A 585 6.18 25.40 -17.60
C GLU A 585 4.69 25.73 -17.79
N LEU A 586 4.30 26.06 -19.03
CA LEU A 586 2.91 26.38 -19.38
C LEU A 586 2.49 25.60 -20.63
N TYR A 587 1.38 24.86 -20.50
CA TYR A 587 0.83 24.01 -21.57
C TYR A 587 -0.60 24.39 -21.88
N GLN A 588 -0.93 24.44 -23.18
CA GLN A 588 -2.31 24.57 -23.66
C GLN A 588 -2.90 23.16 -23.80
N TRP A 589 -3.23 22.52 -22.68
CA TRP A 589 -3.52 21.10 -22.58
C TRP A 589 -4.66 20.57 -23.47
N PRO A 590 -5.72 21.32 -23.85
CA PRO A 590 -6.72 20.77 -24.76
C PRO A 590 -6.16 20.48 -26.18
N ASP A 591 -5.17 21.27 -26.62
CA ASP A 591 -4.50 21.12 -27.92
C ASP A 591 -3.15 20.39 -27.83
N ASP A 592 -2.67 20.15 -26.61
CA ASP A 592 -1.39 19.51 -26.26
C ASP A 592 -1.54 18.63 -25.03
N PRO A 593 -2.39 17.58 -25.08
CA PRO A 593 -2.72 16.77 -23.92
C PRO A 593 -1.52 15.98 -23.35
N GLU A 594 -0.47 15.78 -24.15
CA GLU A 594 0.79 15.15 -23.74
C GLU A 594 1.80 16.17 -23.18
N GLU A 595 1.47 17.47 -23.13
CA GLU A 595 2.29 18.54 -22.55
C GLU A 595 3.73 18.61 -23.09
N VAL A 596 3.89 18.41 -24.40
CA VAL A 596 5.21 18.42 -25.06
C VAL A 596 5.66 19.80 -25.52
N ARG A 597 4.73 20.78 -25.60
CA ARG A 597 5.00 22.14 -26.12
C ARG A 597 4.90 23.19 -25.01
N ASN A 598 5.98 23.34 -24.24
CA ASN A 598 6.04 24.43 -23.26
C ASN A 598 6.04 25.80 -23.95
N VAL A 599 4.98 26.58 -23.75
CA VAL A 599 4.80 27.90 -24.38
C VAL A 599 5.06 29.09 -23.45
N VAL A 600 5.59 28.86 -22.25
CA VAL A 600 5.80 29.88 -21.20
C VAL A 600 6.63 31.08 -21.71
N GLU A 601 7.62 30.85 -22.57
CA GLU A 601 8.50 31.89 -23.09
C GLU A 601 7.91 32.64 -24.31
N SER A 602 6.78 32.19 -24.91
CA SER A 602 6.11 32.86 -25.99
C SER A 602 5.51 34.21 -25.53
N VAL A 603 5.25 35.14 -26.44
CA VAL A 603 4.66 36.45 -26.11
C VAL A 603 3.31 36.28 -25.40
N GLN A 604 2.47 35.38 -25.91
CA GLN A 604 1.18 35.05 -25.30
C GLN A 604 1.36 34.32 -23.99
N GLY A 605 2.27 33.32 -23.93
CA GLY A 605 2.51 32.48 -22.78
C GLY A 605 2.96 33.26 -21.55
N LYS A 606 3.82 34.27 -21.71
CA LYS A 606 4.26 35.13 -20.58
C LYS A 606 3.11 35.87 -19.91
N GLY A 607 2.17 36.38 -20.68
CA GLY A 607 0.99 37.08 -20.16
C GLY A 607 0.06 36.12 -19.41
N VAL A 608 -0.24 34.99 -20.03
CA VAL A 608 -1.10 33.95 -19.47
C VAL A 608 -0.47 33.33 -18.22
N ALA A 609 0.83 33.00 -18.25
CA ALA A 609 1.54 32.45 -17.11
C ALA A 609 1.51 33.39 -15.90
N ALA A 610 1.67 34.71 -16.11
CA ALA A 610 1.58 35.69 -15.04
C ALA A 610 0.19 35.74 -14.39
N GLU A 611 -0.87 35.69 -15.20
CA GLU A 611 -2.25 35.69 -14.71
C GLU A 611 -2.56 34.40 -13.91
N ILE A 612 -2.27 33.24 -14.48
CA ILE A 612 -2.56 31.94 -13.86
C ILE A 612 -1.69 31.75 -12.61
N ASN A 613 -0.43 32.19 -12.64
CA ASN A 613 0.44 32.15 -11.47
C ASN A 613 -0.10 33.02 -10.32
N ALA A 614 -0.71 34.15 -10.62
CA ALA A 614 -1.37 34.97 -9.58
C ALA A 614 -2.55 34.22 -8.95
N LYS A 615 -3.38 33.54 -9.75
CA LYS A 615 -4.47 32.67 -9.23
C LYS A 615 -3.95 31.53 -8.38
N LEU A 616 -2.83 30.89 -8.78
CA LEU A 616 -2.20 29.82 -7.98
C LEU A 616 -1.81 30.32 -6.60
N TRP A 617 -1.12 31.46 -6.53
CA TRP A 617 -0.65 32.00 -5.24
C TRP A 617 -1.78 32.60 -4.41
N ASP A 618 -2.88 33.04 -5.00
CA ASP A 618 -4.09 33.45 -4.28
C ASP A 618 -4.73 32.26 -3.54
N GLN A 619 -4.75 31.08 -4.17
CA GLN A 619 -5.29 29.86 -3.57
C GLN A 619 -4.34 29.22 -2.55
N VAL A 620 -3.05 29.16 -2.84
CA VAL A 620 -2.06 28.44 -2.01
C VAL A 620 -1.49 29.34 -0.90
N GLY A 621 -1.62 30.63 -1.03
CA GLY A 621 -1.00 31.61 -0.12
C GLY A 621 0.52 31.77 -0.35
N PRO A 622 1.15 32.81 0.19
CA PRO A 622 2.60 33.00 0.11
C PRO A 622 3.31 31.86 0.85
N THR A 623 4.23 31.18 0.16
CA THR A 623 5.04 30.12 0.76
C THR A 623 5.95 30.70 1.87
N ASN A 624 5.56 30.57 3.11
CA ASN A 624 6.43 30.73 4.27
C ASN A 624 7.28 29.46 4.49
N HIS A 625 7.84 28.91 3.42
CA HIS A 625 8.87 27.86 3.55
C HIS A 625 10.22 28.56 3.75
N THR A 626 10.41 29.17 4.91
CA THR A 626 11.76 29.40 5.43
C THR A 626 12.39 28.02 5.66
N LYS A 627 13.65 27.89 5.30
CA LYS A 627 14.50 26.68 5.42
C LYS A 627 14.58 26.04 6.82
N ALA A 628 13.67 26.41 7.75
CA ALA A 628 13.80 26.16 9.18
C ALA A 628 13.06 24.93 9.71
N ASP A 629 12.12 24.31 8.96
CA ASP A 629 11.19 23.35 9.56
C ASP A 629 11.26 21.90 9.01
N VAL A 630 12.34 21.52 8.34
CA VAL A 630 12.67 20.12 8.15
C VAL A 630 13.70 19.74 9.21
N PRO A 631 13.30 19.15 10.34
CA PRO A 631 14.29 18.57 11.24
C PRO A 631 15.08 17.55 10.41
N PRO A 632 16.42 17.54 10.49
CA PRO A 632 17.21 16.59 9.76
C PRO A 632 16.75 15.18 10.16
N THR A 633 16.12 14.48 9.24
CA THR A 633 15.77 13.07 9.43
C THR A 633 17.07 12.36 9.76
N LYS A 634 17.07 11.44 10.72
CA LYS A 634 18.25 10.68 11.14
C LYS A 634 18.96 9.96 9.98
N SER A 635 18.36 9.88 8.81
CA SER A 635 18.98 9.39 7.56
C SER A 635 19.98 10.36 6.94
N SER A 636 19.81 11.68 7.12
CA SER A 636 20.80 12.65 6.63
C SER A 636 22.13 12.63 7.44
N GLN A 637 22.08 12.16 8.69
CA GLN A 637 23.29 11.95 9.49
C GLN A 637 24.11 10.72 9.03
N LEU A 638 23.48 9.76 8.33
CA LEU A 638 24.16 8.59 7.78
C LEU A 638 24.83 8.86 6.42
N ALA A 639 24.39 9.86 5.68
CA ALA A 639 25.05 10.30 4.45
C ALA A 639 26.38 11.03 4.75
N ASN A 640 26.45 11.82 5.82
CA ASN A 640 27.66 12.53 6.24
C ASN A 640 28.69 11.64 6.97
N ALA A 641 28.34 10.43 7.35
CA ALA A 641 29.28 9.46 7.97
C ALA A 641 29.94 8.53 6.94
N ARG A 642 29.75 8.77 5.63
CA ARG A 642 30.37 8.02 4.52
C ARG A 642 31.28 8.86 3.62
N GLN A 643 31.65 10.06 4.05
CA GLN A 643 32.80 10.78 3.51
C GLN A 643 34.08 10.45 4.29
#